data_fb972d99e1a9dfb3b8b1ed88bc729ae1
#
_entry.id   fb972d99e1a9dfb3b8b1ed88bc729ae1
#
_cell.length_a   1.000
_cell.length_b   1.000
_cell.length_c   1.000
_cell.angle_alpha   90.00
_cell.angle_beta   90.00
_cell.angle_gamma   90.00
#
_symmetry.space_group_name_H-M   'P 1'
#
loop_
_entity.id
_entity.type
_entity.pdbx_description
1 polymer ?
#
loop_
_entity_poly.entity_id
_entity_poly.type
_entity_poly.pdbx_seq_one_letter_code
_entity_poly.pdbx_strand_id
1 'polypeptide(L)'
;MIITLKDGSKREVQEGISVIDLAKEISEGLARVATAGRVDGKVVDLRYNLNKDCNVEILTFDDEDGKKAYWHTTSHIMAQAIKRLYKDVKLAIGPAIDGGFYYDFDTEYRFSEADFEKIEAEMKKIIKEDLPIERFELPRSEAIKLMKDAGEDYKVELIEDLPEDEVLSFYKQGEFTDLCAGPHLMSTGKVKCVKLLSTSGAYWRGDEKNKMLQRIYAISFPKASLLEEHLAKLEEAKQRDHRKLGKDLELFMTHKLVGSGLPMYLPNGATVRRLLERYIQDKEIRMGYKHVYTPSLANVELYKTSGHWDHYKEDMFPVMKMDNEELVLRPMNCPHHMLIFKSKMRSYKDLPIRIGELAHDFRYEDSGTVCGIERVREMCQNDAHLFVRPDQIKDEVGKVVKLILDVYKDFGFKDYKFRLSLRDKNDKHKYFDDDEMWDKAESQLREILTELGLDFYEAEGEAAFYGPKLDVQLKSAIGHDVTVSTCQLDFLLPQRFELEYIGEDGKAHRPVVIHRAILGTLDRFMAFLIEETKGAFPTWLAPVQVKVLPISDKHLEYANKVKEALQDKEVRVEVDDRAEKIGYKIREAQLQKVPYMLVVGDKEQEAGEVGVRNRKDGDVGAMKLEDFVEKI
;
A
#
# COMPACT_ATOMS: atom_id res chain seq x y z
N MET A 1 -47.25 -1.50 -0.97
CA MET A 1 -46.21 -0.49 -1.14
C MET A 1 -45.32 -0.84 -2.34
N ILE A 2 -44.62 0.16 -2.90
CA ILE A 2 -43.81 -0.03 -4.10
C ILE A 2 -42.33 -0.03 -3.71
N ILE A 3 -41.62 -1.10 -4.07
CA ILE A 3 -40.17 -1.24 -3.89
C ILE A 3 -39.48 -1.05 -5.24
N THR A 4 -38.42 -0.21 -5.27
CA THR A 4 -37.56 -0.06 -6.44
C THR A 4 -36.28 -0.87 -6.21
N LEU A 5 -36.01 -1.83 -7.08
CA LEU A 5 -34.78 -2.67 -7.00
C LEU A 5 -33.57 -1.99 -7.66
N LYS A 6 -32.39 -2.54 -7.46
CA LYS A 6 -31.10 -2.03 -7.99
C LYS A 6 -31.08 -1.82 -9.50
N ASP A 7 -31.81 -2.64 -10.25
CA ASP A 7 -31.96 -2.55 -11.71
C ASP A 7 -32.99 -1.53 -12.17
N GLY A 8 -33.63 -0.78 -11.23
CA GLY A 8 -34.69 0.20 -11.48
C GLY A 8 -36.08 -0.42 -11.63
N SER A 9 -36.24 -1.73 -11.58
CA SER A 9 -37.53 -2.39 -11.64
C SER A 9 -38.34 -2.10 -10.38
N LYS A 10 -39.65 -1.93 -10.54
CA LYS A 10 -40.61 -1.68 -9.44
C LYS A 10 -41.42 -2.91 -9.14
N ARG A 11 -41.58 -3.23 -7.87
CA ARG A 11 -42.41 -4.33 -7.39
C ARG A 11 -43.44 -3.83 -6.36
N GLU A 12 -44.64 -4.30 -6.47
CA GLU A 12 -45.64 -4.13 -5.44
C GLU A 12 -45.54 -5.27 -4.44
N VAL A 13 -45.37 -4.95 -3.16
CA VAL A 13 -45.19 -5.92 -2.08
C VAL A 13 -46.04 -5.55 -0.88
N GLN A 14 -46.30 -6.51 0.01
CA GLN A 14 -47.02 -6.28 1.25
C GLN A 14 -46.21 -5.37 2.19
N GLU A 15 -46.90 -4.45 2.86
CA GLU A 15 -46.31 -3.63 3.92
C GLU A 15 -45.83 -4.52 5.08
N GLY A 16 -44.63 -4.26 5.62
CA GLY A 16 -44.05 -5.07 6.68
C GLY A 16 -43.27 -6.30 6.17
N ILE A 17 -43.14 -6.52 4.86
CA ILE A 17 -42.30 -7.61 4.32
C ILE A 17 -40.86 -7.43 4.78
N SER A 18 -40.19 -8.52 5.19
CA SER A 18 -38.78 -8.48 5.52
C SER A 18 -37.89 -8.51 4.27
N VAL A 19 -36.67 -8.00 4.38
CA VAL A 19 -35.67 -8.03 3.28
C VAL A 19 -35.44 -9.47 2.80
N ILE A 20 -35.38 -10.45 3.72
CA ILE A 20 -35.19 -11.85 3.34
C ILE A 20 -36.42 -12.44 2.63
N ASP A 21 -37.61 -12.07 3.03
CA ASP A 21 -38.80 -12.55 2.37
C ASP A 21 -38.97 -11.89 0.99
N LEU A 22 -38.65 -10.61 0.84
CA LEU A 22 -38.53 -9.97 -0.46
C LEU A 22 -37.51 -10.71 -1.36
N ALA A 23 -36.36 -11.10 -0.82
CA ALA A 23 -35.36 -11.88 -1.58
C ALA A 23 -35.91 -13.23 -2.05
N LYS A 24 -36.72 -13.93 -1.22
CA LYS A 24 -37.41 -15.17 -1.60
C LYS A 24 -38.47 -14.95 -2.70
N GLU A 25 -39.25 -13.87 -2.63
CA GLU A 25 -40.20 -13.52 -3.68
C GLU A 25 -39.52 -13.20 -5.03
N ILE A 26 -38.29 -12.65 -4.98
CA ILE A 26 -37.50 -12.43 -6.20
C ILE A 26 -36.98 -13.76 -6.73
N SER A 27 -36.30 -14.54 -5.89
CA SER A 27 -35.73 -15.85 -6.24
C SER A 27 -35.26 -16.59 -4.98
N GLU A 28 -35.60 -17.86 -4.87
CA GLU A 28 -35.05 -18.77 -3.86
C GLU A 28 -33.51 -18.87 -3.92
N GLY A 29 -32.93 -18.72 -5.12
CA GLY A 29 -31.50 -18.68 -5.33
C GLY A 29 -30.86 -17.45 -4.66
N LEU A 30 -31.47 -16.29 -4.84
CA LEU A 30 -31.02 -15.03 -4.23
C LEU A 30 -31.14 -15.09 -2.69
N ALA A 31 -32.25 -15.56 -2.17
CA ALA A 31 -32.48 -15.70 -0.72
C ALA A 31 -31.44 -16.63 -0.04
N ARG A 32 -30.95 -17.65 -0.76
CA ARG A 32 -29.89 -18.55 -0.24
C ARG A 32 -28.55 -17.87 -0.07
N VAL A 33 -28.21 -16.92 -0.94
CA VAL A 33 -26.90 -16.23 -0.96
C VAL A 33 -26.96 -14.84 -0.37
N ALA A 34 -28.14 -14.32 -0.04
CA ALA A 34 -28.31 -13.02 0.59
C ALA A 34 -27.60 -12.94 1.94
N THR A 35 -26.88 -11.85 2.19
CA THR A 35 -26.12 -11.60 3.41
C THR A 35 -26.59 -10.39 4.19
N ALA A 36 -27.11 -9.36 3.50
CA ALA A 36 -27.68 -8.14 4.06
C ALA A 36 -28.63 -7.47 3.05
N GLY A 37 -29.27 -6.38 3.44
CA GLY A 37 -30.01 -5.49 2.54
C GLY A 37 -29.41 -4.09 2.56
N ARG A 38 -29.69 -3.29 1.52
CA ARG A 38 -29.50 -1.84 1.55
C ARG A 38 -30.81 -1.18 1.23
N VAL A 39 -31.31 -0.36 2.15
CA VAL A 39 -32.61 0.35 2.04
C VAL A 39 -32.31 1.86 2.05
N ASP A 40 -32.69 2.55 0.98
CA ASP A 40 -32.46 3.99 0.79
C ASP A 40 -30.98 4.39 1.14
N GLY A 41 -30.01 3.58 0.71
CA GLY A 41 -28.59 3.80 0.94
C GLY A 41 -28.03 3.27 2.27
N LYS A 42 -28.89 2.90 3.25
CA LYS A 42 -28.45 2.33 4.52
C LYS A 42 -28.39 0.81 4.47
N VAL A 43 -27.29 0.24 4.96
CA VAL A 43 -27.16 -1.20 5.15
C VAL A 43 -28.01 -1.66 6.32
N VAL A 44 -28.81 -2.69 6.11
CA VAL A 44 -29.77 -3.23 7.08
C VAL A 44 -29.67 -4.75 7.17
N ASP A 45 -30.13 -5.30 8.30
CA ASP A 45 -30.23 -6.73 8.51
C ASP A 45 -31.30 -7.36 7.59
N LEU A 46 -31.13 -8.62 7.23
CA LEU A 46 -32.11 -9.36 6.40
C LEU A 46 -33.50 -9.47 7.05
N ARG A 47 -33.60 -9.31 8.38
CA ARG A 47 -34.83 -9.31 9.17
C ARG A 47 -35.55 -7.95 9.18
N TYR A 48 -34.92 -6.92 8.59
CA TYR A 48 -35.47 -5.57 8.55
C TYR A 48 -36.80 -5.54 7.77
N ASN A 49 -37.85 -4.98 8.39
CA ASN A 49 -39.18 -4.88 7.80
C ASN A 49 -39.33 -3.58 6.99
N LEU A 50 -39.78 -3.70 5.78
CA LEU A 50 -40.06 -2.59 4.87
C LEU A 50 -41.49 -2.07 5.13
N ASN A 51 -41.62 -0.80 5.53
CA ASN A 51 -42.89 -0.22 5.96
C ASN A 51 -43.34 0.98 5.11
N LYS A 52 -42.58 1.31 4.06
CA LYS A 52 -42.89 2.42 3.13
C LYS A 52 -42.22 2.17 1.78
N ASP A 53 -42.65 2.92 0.77
CA ASP A 53 -42.00 2.92 -0.53
C ASP A 53 -40.51 3.29 -0.38
N CYS A 54 -39.60 2.49 -0.92
CA CYS A 54 -38.18 2.67 -0.77
C CYS A 54 -37.40 1.98 -1.88
N ASN A 55 -36.11 2.33 -1.98
CA ASN A 55 -35.15 1.61 -2.82
C ASN A 55 -34.51 0.48 -2.02
N VAL A 56 -34.44 -0.71 -2.59
CA VAL A 56 -33.89 -1.90 -1.91
C VAL A 56 -32.91 -2.63 -2.81
N GLU A 57 -31.73 -2.90 -2.27
CA GLU A 57 -30.75 -3.82 -2.85
C GLU A 57 -30.61 -5.03 -1.92
N ILE A 58 -30.65 -6.24 -2.49
CA ILE A 58 -30.28 -7.46 -1.76
C ILE A 58 -28.77 -7.67 -1.94
N LEU A 59 -28.03 -7.60 -0.85
CA LEU A 59 -26.58 -7.74 -0.84
C LEU A 59 -26.17 -9.20 -0.67
N THR A 60 -25.13 -9.58 -1.36
CA THR A 60 -24.52 -10.92 -1.32
C THR A 60 -23.06 -10.83 -0.88
N PHE A 61 -22.36 -11.96 -0.81
CA PHE A 61 -20.92 -11.97 -0.51
C PHE A 61 -20.06 -11.24 -1.56
N ASP A 62 -20.58 -11.04 -2.77
CA ASP A 62 -19.85 -10.33 -3.83
C ASP A 62 -19.91 -8.80 -3.64
N ASP A 63 -20.89 -8.31 -2.86
CA ASP A 63 -20.99 -6.91 -2.48
C ASP A 63 -20.16 -6.64 -1.21
N GLU A 64 -19.50 -5.49 -1.13
CA GLU A 64 -18.59 -5.16 -0.01
C GLU A 64 -19.28 -5.22 1.36
N ASP A 65 -20.45 -4.55 1.49
CA ASP A 65 -21.21 -4.57 2.74
C ASP A 65 -21.82 -5.94 3.02
N GLY A 66 -22.19 -6.69 2.00
CA GLY A 66 -22.65 -8.06 2.12
C GLY A 66 -21.57 -9.01 2.62
N LYS A 67 -20.34 -8.81 2.17
CA LYS A 67 -19.15 -9.50 2.64
C LYS A 67 -18.86 -9.18 4.10
N LYS A 68 -18.93 -7.91 4.50
CA LYS A 68 -18.76 -7.48 5.89
C LYS A 68 -19.80 -8.16 6.83
N ALA A 69 -21.06 -8.26 6.42
CA ALA A 69 -22.10 -8.96 7.20
C ALA A 69 -21.78 -10.47 7.38
N TYR A 70 -21.25 -11.11 6.34
CA TYR A 70 -20.81 -12.50 6.38
C TYR A 70 -19.65 -12.69 7.35
N TRP A 71 -18.63 -11.86 7.28
CA TRP A 71 -17.46 -11.88 8.18
C TRP A 71 -17.83 -11.56 9.61
N HIS A 72 -18.72 -10.58 9.83
CA HIS A 72 -19.20 -10.22 11.15
C HIS A 72 -19.95 -11.39 11.81
N THR A 73 -20.78 -12.11 11.06
CA THR A 73 -21.39 -13.35 11.56
C THR A 73 -20.35 -14.40 11.91
N THR A 74 -19.32 -14.54 11.09
CA THR A 74 -18.26 -15.51 11.38
C THR A 74 -17.44 -15.12 12.61
N SER A 75 -17.27 -13.82 12.90
CA SER A 75 -16.59 -13.36 14.12
C SER A 75 -17.36 -13.78 15.38
N HIS A 76 -18.69 -13.74 15.36
CA HIS A 76 -19.51 -14.26 16.45
C HIS A 76 -19.41 -15.79 16.61
N ILE A 77 -19.33 -16.54 15.49
CA ILE A 77 -19.07 -17.99 15.54
C ILE A 77 -17.71 -18.28 16.18
N MET A 78 -16.68 -17.49 15.88
CA MET A 78 -15.37 -17.62 16.51
C MET A 78 -15.42 -17.31 18.00
N ALA A 79 -16.10 -16.23 18.40
CA ALA A 79 -16.28 -15.87 19.80
C ALA A 79 -17.03 -16.96 20.57
N GLN A 80 -18.11 -17.53 20.02
CA GLN A 80 -18.84 -18.66 20.61
C GLN A 80 -17.93 -19.89 20.75
N ALA A 81 -17.15 -20.23 19.73
CA ALA A 81 -16.22 -21.37 19.79
C ALA A 81 -15.19 -21.20 20.90
N ILE A 82 -14.63 -20.00 21.04
CA ILE A 82 -13.65 -19.71 22.10
C ILE A 82 -14.30 -19.76 23.49
N LYS A 83 -15.50 -19.23 23.66
CA LYS A 83 -16.26 -19.33 24.93
C LYS A 83 -16.59 -20.79 25.29
N ARG A 84 -16.86 -21.66 24.32
CA ARG A 84 -17.06 -23.12 24.56
C ARG A 84 -15.79 -23.81 25.00
N LEU A 85 -14.66 -23.41 24.44
CA LEU A 85 -13.35 -24.08 24.70
C LEU A 85 -12.62 -23.54 25.94
N TYR A 86 -12.80 -22.24 26.25
CA TYR A 86 -12.06 -21.53 27.30
C TYR A 86 -13.05 -20.74 28.18
N LYS A 87 -13.22 -21.15 29.44
CA LYS A 87 -14.29 -20.64 30.31
C LYS A 87 -14.11 -19.22 30.81
N ASP A 88 -12.86 -18.75 30.98
CA ASP A 88 -12.53 -17.48 31.62
C ASP A 88 -12.19 -16.38 30.61
N VAL A 89 -12.69 -16.49 29.37
CA VAL A 89 -12.47 -15.50 28.32
C VAL A 89 -13.57 -14.47 28.36
N LYS A 90 -13.19 -13.17 28.41
CA LYS A 90 -14.11 -12.04 28.24
C LYS A 90 -14.04 -11.51 26.81
N LEU A 91 -15.17 -11.09 26.30
CA LEU A 91 -15.32 -10.61 24.93
C LEU A 91 -15.18 -9.09 24.88
N ALA A 92 -14.38 -8.57 23.96
CA ALA A 92 -14.31 -7.13 23.69
C ALA A 92 -15.06 -6.79 22.40
N ILE A 93 -14.37 -6.70 21.26
CA ILE A 93 -14.99 -6.36 19.96
C ILE A 93 -14.54 -7.31 18.85
N GLY A 94 -15.43 -7.51 17.86
CA GLY A 94 -15.16 -8.42 16.73
C GLY A 94 -15.69 -7.89 15.39
N PRO A 95 -15.16 -6.75 14.88
CA PRO A 95 -15.62 -6.18 13.63
C PRO A 95 -15.12 -6.94 12.40
N ALA A 96 -15.86 -6.82 11.30
CA ALA A 96 -15.31 -7.07 9.98
C ALA A 96 -14.39 -5.92 9.57
N ILE A 97 -13.27 -6.27 8.94
CA ILE A 97 -12.25 -5.33 8.43
C ILE A 97 -11.97 -5.63 6.95
N ASP A 98 -11.17 -4.80 6.31
CA ASP A 98 -10.69 -5.11 4.98
C ASP A 98 -9.81 -6.36 5.01
N GLY A 99 -10.21 -7.37 4.22
CA GLY A 99 -9.50 -8.64 4.13
C GLY A 99 -9.88 -9.70 5.17
N GLY A 100 -10.96 -9.51 5.93
CA GLY A 100 -11.44 -10.53 6.88
C GLY A 100 -12.13 -9.96 8.11
N PHE A 101 -11.84 -10.52 9.26
CA PHE A 101 -12.35 -10.06 10.55
C PHE A 101 -11.38 -10.42 11.66
N TYR A 102 -11.55 -9.80 12.82
CA TYR A 102 -10.88 -10.21 14.04
C TYR A 102 -11.86 -10.26 15.22
N TYR A 103 -11.41 -10.78 16.32
CA TYR A 103 -12.07 -10.62 17.61
C TYR A 103 -11.02 -10.46 18.72
N ASP A 104 -11.30 -9.53 19.65
CA ASP A 104 -10.44 -9.22 20.79
C ASP A 104 -10.95 -9.94 22.04
N PHE A 105 -10.05 -10.63 22.72
CA PHE A 105 -10.32 -11.44 23.90
C PHE A 105 -9.47 -11.00 25.08
N ASP A 106 -10.08 -10.87 26.23
CA ASP A 106 -9.36 -10.74 27.49
C ASP A 106 -9.31 -12.08 28.19
N THR A 107 -8.11 -12.62 28.33
CA THR A 107 -7.84 -13.89 28.99
C THR A 107 -6.38 -13.98 29.42
N GLU A 108 -6.10 -14.76 30.47
CA GLU A 108 -4.73 -15.10 30.87
C GLU A 108 -4.09 -16.15 29.96
N TYR A 109 -4.92 -16.94 29.27
CA TYR A 109 -4.44 -17.93 28.29
C TYR A 109 -3.85 -17.21 27.07
N ARG A 110 -2.65 -17.59 26.65
CA ARG A 110 -2.02 -17.03 25.45
C ARG A 110 -2.31 -17.89 24.24
N PHE A 111 -3.16 -17.38 23.36
CA PHE A 111 -3.43 -18.01 22.08
C PHE A 111 -2.19 -18.01 21.18
N SER A 112 -2.01 -19.12 20.49
CA SER A 112 -0.97 -19.34 19.48
C SER A 112 -1.56 -20.02 18.25
N GLU A 113 -0.81 -20.09 17.16
CA GLU A 113 -1.24 -20.81 15.96
C GLU A 113 -1.51 -22.31 16.22
N ALA A 114 -0.89 -22.89 17.27
CA ALA A 114 -1.13 -24.28 17.68
C ALA A 114 -2.58 -24.51 18.18
N ASP A 115 -3.28 -23.47 18.62
CA ASP A 115 -4.67 -23.55 19.09
C ASP A 115 -5.68 -23.46 17.94
N PHE A 116 -5.27 -23.01 16.76
CA PHE A 116 -6.15 -22.69 15.65
C PHE A 116 -6.93 -23.91 15.16
N GLU A 117 -6.29 -25.06 15.03
CA GLU A 117 -6.96 -26.28 14.59
C GLU A 117 -8.12 -26.67 15.53
N LYS A 118 -7.92 -26.55 16.84
CA LYS A 118 -8.94 -26.82 17.85
C LYS A 118 -10.09 -25.85 17.80
N ILE A 119 -9.80 -24.54 17.63
CA ILE A 119 -10.81 -23.48 17.53
C ILE A 119 -11.60 -23.65 16.23
N GLU A 120 -10.94 -23.86 15.09
CA GLU A 120 -11.59 -24.09 13.79
C GLU A 120 -12.49 -25.35 13.81
N ALA A 121 -12.07 -26.40 14.51
CA ALA A 121 -12.89 -27.59 14.68
C ALA A 121 -14.19 -27.29 15.44
N GLU A 122 -14.14 -26.48 16.50
CA GLU A 122 -15.31 -26.07 17.25
C GLU A 122 -16.20 -25.11 16.43
N MET A 123 -15.62 -24.16 15.69
CA MET A 123 -16.36 -23.30 14.75
C MET A 123 -17.13 -24.15 13.71
N LYS A 124 -16.49 -25.17 13.15
CA LYS A 124 -17.14 -26.10 12.20
C LYS A 124 -18.32 -26.85 12.82
N LYS A 125 -18.28 -27.20 14.12
CA LYS A 125 -19.42 -27.79 14.82
C LYS A 125 -20.58 -26.79 14.92
N ILE A 126 -20.32 -25.55 15.34
CA ILE A 126 -21.32 -24.50 15.45
C ILE A 126 -21.97 -24.21 14.08
N ILE A 127 -21.16 -24.17 13.01
CA ILE A 127 -21.68 -24.03 11.64
C ILE A 127 -22.60 -25.19 11.27
N LYS A 128 -22.22 -26.42 11.62
CA LYS A 128 -23.02 -27.62 11.35
C LYS A 128 -24.30 -27.71 12.18
N GLU A 129 -24.32 -27.12 13.38
CA GLU A 129 -25.49 -27.02 14.22
C GLU A 129 -26.58 -26.13 13.58
N ASP A 130 -26.22 -25.27 12.65
CA ASP A 130 -27.08 -24.34 11.89
C ASP A 130 -28.03 -23.55 12.83
N LEU A 131 -27.45 -22.99 13.88
CA LEU A 131 -28.19 -22.24 14.89
C LEU A 131 -28.84 -20.99 14.27
N PRO A 132 -30.15 -20.76 14.47
CA PRO A 132 -30.78 -19.51 14.06
C PRO A 132 -30.15 -18.34 14.81
N ILE A 133 -29.95 -17.21 14.11
CA ILE A 133 -29.46 -15.97 14.70
C ILE A 133 -30.63 -15.05 14.91
N GLU A 134 -30.93 -14.71 16.16
CA GLU A 134 -32.04 -13.87 16.57
C GLU A 134 -31.57 -12.48 16.97
N ARG A 135 -32.16 -11.43 16.40
CA ARG A 135 -31.94 -10.04 16.80
C ARG A 135 -33.01 -9.59 17.76
N PHE A 136 -32.60 -8.96 18.86
CA PHE A 136 -33.51 -8.32 19.79
C PHE A 136 -32.91 -7.04 20.37
N GLU A 137 -33.75 -6.21 20.95
CA GLU A 137 -33.37 -4.91 21.53
C GLU A 137 -33.74 -4.91 23.01
N LEU A 138 -32.90 -4.26 23.82
CA LEU A 138 -33.14 -4.11 25.26
C LEU A 138 -32.98 -2.64 25.68
N PRO A 139 -33.79 -2.20 26.68
CA PRO A 139 -33.48 -0.95 27.38
C PRO A 139 -32.11 -1.00 28.04
N ARG A 140 -31.44 0.14 28.14
CA ARG A 140 -30.05 0.25 28.66
C ARG A 140 -29.86 -0.46 30.00
N SER A 141 -30.79 -0.31 30.96
CA SER A 141 -30.69 -0.95 32.27
C SER A 141 -30.71 -2.49 32.18
N GLU A 142 -31.53 -3.05 31.28
CA GLU A 142 -31.64 -4.50 31.06
C GLU A 142 -30.40 -4.99 30.29
N ALA A 143 -29.91 -4.23 29.32
CA ALA A 143 -28.71 -4.52 28.55
C ALA A 143 -27.46 -4.59 29.44
N ILE A 144 -27.26 -3.61 30.33
CA ILE A 144 -26.19 -3.61 31.32
C ILE A 144 -26.29 -4.81 32.26
N LYS A 145 -27.52 -5.11 32.74
CA LYS A 145 -27.74 -6.27 33.61
C LYS A 145 -27.38 -7.57 32.90
N LEU A 146 -27.83 -7.76 31.64
CA LEU A 146 -27.54 -8.95 30.85
C LEU A 146 -26.03 -9.16 30.69
N MET A 147 -25.27 -8.10 30.37
CA MET A 147 -23.83 -8.21 30.17
C MET A 147 -23.07 -8.40 31.47
N LYS A 148 -23.52 -7.78 32.59
CA LYS A 148 -22.95 -8.04 33.92
C LYS A 148 -23.17 -9.47 34.38
N ASP A 149 -24.37 -10.00 34.20
CA ASP A 149 -24.71 -11.38 34.56
C ASP A 149 -23.91 -12.40 33.70
N ALA A 150 -23.54 -12.03 32.46
CA ALA A 150 -22.69 -12.83 31.59
C ALA A 150 -21.17 -12.66 31.87
N GLY A 151 -20.77 -11.70 32.72
CA GLY A 151 -19.36 -11.42 33.06
C GLY A 151 -18.60 -10.68 31.95
N GLU A 152 -19.31 -9.97 31.04
CA GLU A 152 -18.75 -9.29 29.87
C GLU A 152 -18.52 -7.80 30.18
N ASP A 153 -17.52 -7.49 30.99
CA ASP A 153 -17.22 -6.13 31.48
C ASP A 153 -16.98 -5.11 30.35
N TYR A 154 -16.28 -5.53 29.27
CA TYR A 154 -16.02 -4.65 28.12
C TYR A 154 -17.32 -4.27 27.37
N LYS A 155 -18.32 -5.17 27.34
CA LYS A 155 -19.62 -4.87 26.75
C LYS A 155 -20.42 -3.90 27.63
N VAL A 156 -20.28 -4.00 28.95
CA VAL A 156 -20.88 -3.03 29.87
C VAL A 156 -20.28 -1.65 29.65
N GLU A 157 -18.96 -1.55 29.58
CA GLU A 157 -18.26 -0.29 29.29
C GLU A 157 -18.68 0.33 27.95
N LEU A 158 -18.81 -0.50 26.89
CA LEU A 158 -19.30 -0.04 25.59
C LEU A 158 -20.72 0.51 25.67
N ILE A 159 -21.63 -0.15 26.42
CA ILE A 159 -23.00 0.33 26.59
C ILE A 159 -23.03 1.68 27.34
N GLU A 160 -22.18 1.84 28.36
CA GLU A 160 -22.12 3.06 29.18
C GLU A 160 -21.61 4.27 28.36
N ASP A 161 -20.78 4.04 27.34
CA ASP A 161 -20.25 5.10 26.47
C ASP A 161 -21.18 5.51 25.31
N LEU A 162 -22.14 4.67 24.94
CA LEU A 162 -23.08 5.00 23.88
C LEU A 162 -24.03 6.14 24.30
N PRO A 163 -24.51 7.00 23.37
CA PRO A 163 -25.52 8.01 23.64
C PRO A 163 -26.76 7.42 24.34
N GLU A 164 -27.43 8.20 25.19
CA GLU A 164 -28.58 7.70 25.97
C GLU A 164 -29.77 7.26 25.11
N ASP A 165 -29.91 7.86 23.94
CA ASP A 165 -30.96 7.60 22.94
C ASP A 165 -30.61 6.50 21.94
N GLU A 166 -29.40 5.92 22.03
CA GLU A 166 -28.97 4.85 21.13
C GLU A 166 -29.73 3.55 21.37
N VAL A 167 -30.17 2.92 20.29
CA VAL A 167 -30.87 1.62 20.32
C VAL A 167 -29.88 0.50 20.55
N LEU A 168 -29.97 -0.18 21.69
CA LEU A 168 -29.11 -1.28 22.06
C LEU A 168 -29.61 -2.60 21.50
N SER A 169 -28.97 -3.11 20.48
CA SER A 169 -29.32 -4.38 19.85
C SER A 169 -28.34 -5.50 20.22
N PHE A 170 -28.87 -6.69 20.26
CA PHE A 170 -28.20 -7.93 20.58
C PHE A 170 -28.48 -8.98 19.53
N TYR A 171 -27.52 -9.87 19.34
CA TYR A 171 -27.69 -11.04 18.50
C TYR A 171 -27.40 -12.30 19.31
N LYS A 172 -28.36 -13.25 19.25
CA LYS A 172 -28.30 -14.52 19.95
C LYS A 172 -28.24 -15.66 18.95
N GLN A 173 -27.32 -16.58 19.20
CA GLN A 173 -27.16 -17.85 18.47
C GLN A 173 -26.94 -18.98 19.45
N GLY A 174 -28.00 -19.79 19.69
CA GLY A 174 -27.98 -20.81 20.71
C GLY A 174 -27.74 -20.24 22.12
N GLU A 175 -26.70 -20.69 22.79
CA GLU A 175 -26.28 -20.21 24.12
C GLU A 175 -25.48 -18.91 24.09
N PHE A 176 -25.02 -18.48 22.92
CA PHE A 176 -24.17 -17.29 22.76
C PHE A 176 -25.02 -16.06 22.49
N THR A 177 -24.74 -14.98 23.20
CA THR A 177 -25.39 -13.68 23.00
C THR A 177 -24.33 -12.57 23.05
N ASP A 178 -24.36 -11.65 22.08
CA ASP A 178 -23.43 -10.53 22.03
C ASP A 178 -24.14 -9.20 21.75
N LEU A 179 -23.63 -8.11 22.35
CA LEU A 179 -24.01 -6.73 22.03
C LEU A 179 -23.46 -6.38 20.64
N CYS A 180 -24.32 -6.03 19.71
CA CYS A 180 -23.90 -5.82 18.34
C CYS A 180 -24.94 -5.03 17.52
N ALA A 181 -24.48 -4.09 16.69
CA ALA A 181 -25.33 -3.34 15.77
C ALA A 181 -25.74 -4.16 14.53
N GLY A 182 -25.03 -5.24 14.20
CA GLY A 182 -25.25 -6.03 12.99
C GLY A 182 -24.73 -5.35 11.70
N PRO A 183 -25.19 -5.77 10.52
CA PRO A 183 -26.10 -6.90 10.27
C PRO A 183 -25.42 -8.28 10.38
N HIS A 184 -26.25 -9.31 10.51
CA HIS A 184 -25.84 -10.71 10.55
C HIS A 184 -26.64 -11.61 9.59
N LEU A 185 -26.08 -12.76 9.24
CA LEU A 185 -26.77 -13.81 8.49
C LEU A 185 -27.96 -14.39 9.29
N MET A 186 -28.79 -15.18 8.61
CA MET A 186 -29.98 -15.78 9.24
C MET A 186 -29.66 -16.92 10.19
N SER A 187 -28.59 -17.66 9.93
CA SER A 187 -28.13 -18.76 10.79
C SER A 187 -26.62 -18.99 10.67
N THR A 188 -26.02 -19.68 11.63
CA THR A 188 -24.61 -20.06 11.62
C THR A 188 -24.25 -20.99 10.46
N GLY A 189 -25.18 -21.82 10.00
CA GLY A 189 -25.01 -22.73 8.87
C GLY A 189 -24.90 -22.05 7.49
N LYS A 190 -25.16 -20.74 7.41
CA LYS A 190 -24.93 -19.96 6.20
C LYS A 190 -23.43 -19.71 5.94
N VAL A 191 -22.61 -19.70 6.97
CA VAL A 191 -21.15 -19.70 6.85
C VAL A 191 -20.69 -21.09 6.40
N LYS A 192 -19.69 -21.17 5.48
CA LYS A 192 -19.23 -22.45 4.92
C LYS A 192 -17.78 -22.76 5.26
N CYS A 193 -16.88 -21.85 4.94
CA CYS A 193 -15.44 -22.07 5.08
C CYS A 193 -14.84 -20.97 5.94
N VAL A 194 -14.05 -21.35 6.93
CA VAL A 194 -13.37 -20.40 7.82
C VAL A 194 -11.93 -20.84 8.02
N LYS A 195 -11.02 -19.85 8.14
CA LYS A 195 -9.62 -20.04 8.47
C LYS A 195 -9.13 -18.98 9.44
N LEU A 196 -8.50 -19.40 10.55
CA LEU A 196 -7.76 -18.51 11.43
C LEU A 196 -6.40 -18.21 10.82
N LEU A 197 -5.99 -16.95 10.86
CA LEU A 197 -4.81 -16.48 10.14
C LEU A 197 -3.62 -16.20 11.06
N SER A 198 -3.85 -15.43 12.13
CA SER A 198 -2.79 -15.02 13.05
C SER A 198 -3.37 -14.57 14.39
N THR A 199 -2.48 -14.46 15.41
CA THR A 199 -2.81 -13.84 16.68
C THR A 199 -1.81 -12.74 17.02
N SER A 200 -2.28 -11.67 17.68
CA SER A 200 -1.44 -10.56 18.13
C SER A 200 -1.98 -9.97 19.43
N GLY A 201 -1.16 -9.17 20.13
CA GLY A 201 -1.65 -8.27 21.17
C GLY A 201 -2.29 -7.03 20.56
N ALA A 202 -3.34 -6.51 21.21
CA ALA A 202 -3.96 -5.25 20.87
C ALA A 202 -4.41 -4.54 22.15
N TYR A 203 -4.06 -3.26 22.32
CA TYR A 203 -4.53 -2.49 23.46
C TYR A 203 -6.01 -2.17 23.33
N TRP A 204 -6.75 -2.30 24.42
CA TRP A 204 -8.16 -1.89 24.45
C TRP A 204 -8.31 -0.43 24.00
N ARG A 205 -9.19 -0.20 23.02
CA ARG A 205 -9.41 1.11 22.37
C ARG A 205 -8.17 1.75 21.74
N GLY A 206 -7.14 0.96 21.45
CA GLY A 206 -5.91 1.45 20.83
C GLY A 206 -5.01 2.29 21.75
N ASP A 207 -5.34 2.44 23.02
CA ASP A 207 -4.55 3.21 24.00
C ASP A 207 -3.60 2.27 24.75
N GLU A 208 -2.30 2.51 24.66
CA GLU A 208 -1.24 1.74 25.32
C GLU A 208 -1.33 1.73 26.86
N LYS A 209 -2.10 2.65 27.45
CA LYS A 209 -2.37 2.71 28.89
C LYS A 209 -3.41 1.69 29.32
N ASN A 210 -4.21 1.19 28.40
CA ASN A 210 -5.24 0.21 28.67
C ASN A 210 -4.68 -1.21 28.62
N LYS A 211 -5.48 -2.18 29.07
CA LYS A 211 -5.10 -3.59 29.10
C LYS A 211 -4.83 -4.09 27.67
N MET A 212 -3.76 -4.87 27.52
CA MET A 212 -3.46 -5.57 26.28
C MET A 212 -4.33 -6.82 26.19
N LEU A 213 -5.17 -6.86 25.16
CA LEU A 213 -6.03 -7.97 24.78
C LEU A 213 -5.32 -8.88 23.77
N GLN A 214 -5.87 -10.05 23.57
CA GLN A 214 -5.41 -10.96 22.52
C GLN A 214 -6.37 -10.89 21.34
N ARG A 215 -5.84 -10.56 20.17
CA ARG A 215 -6.57 -10.45 18.91
C ARG A 215 -6.31 -11.67 18.05
N ILE A 216 -7.37 -12.30 17.55
CA ILE A 216 -7.29 -13.38 16.58
C ILE A 216 -7.87 -12.88 15.27
N TYR A 217 -7.07 -12.92 14.20
CA TYR A 217 -7.49 -12.61 12.84
C TYR A 217 -7.97 -13.86 12.12
N ALA A 218 -9.02 -13.72 11.34
CA ALA A 218 -9.60 -14.81 10.58
C ALA A 218 -10.27 -14.34 9.30
N ILE A 219 -10.58 -15.30 8.42
CA ILE A 219 -11.30 -15.05 7.18
C ILE A 219 -12.28 -16.19 6.92
N SER A 220 -13.36 -15.87 6.19
CA SER A 220 -14.34 -16.87 5.80
C SER A 220 -14.90 -16.61 4.40
N PHE A 221 -15.31 -17.68 3.73
CA PHE A 221 -15.83 -17.65 2.37
C PHE A 221 -17.04 -18.58 2.21
N PRO A 222 -17.97 -18.29 1.27
CA PRO A 222 -19.10 -19.17 0.99
C PRO A 222 -18.72 -20.43 0.20
N LYS A 223 -17.49 -20.52 -0.32
CA LYS A 223 -16.98 -21.66 -1.11
C LYS A 223 -15.53 -21.98 -0.73
N ALA A 224 -15.19 -23.27 -0.65
CA ALA A 224 -13.84 -23.72 -0.35
C ALA A 224 -12.79 -23.22 -1.38
N SER A 225 -13.15 -23.22 -2.68
CA SER A 225 -12.27 -22.75 -3.74
C SER A 225 -11.86 -21.28 -3.57
N LEU A 226 -12.78 -20.43 -3.08
CA LEU A 226 -12.46 -19.02 -2.81
C LEU A 226 -11.52 -18.86 -1.61
N LEU A 227 -11.71 -19.70 -0.57
CA LEU A 227 -10.80 -19.71 0.56
C LEU A 227 -9.41 -20.19 0.15
N GLU A 228 -9.31 -21.29 -0.62
CA GLU A 228 -8.05 -21.82 -1.14
C GLU A 228 -7.31 -20.80 -2.01
N GLU A 229 -8.02 -20.14 -2.92
CA GLU A 229 -7.46 -19.07 -3.75
C GLU A 229 -6.92 -17.91 -2.89
N HIS A 230 -7.68 -17.50 -1.88
CA HIS A 230 -7.26 -16.44 -0.97
C HIS A 230 -6.02 -16.83 -0.15
N LEU A 231 -6.00 -18.04 0.40
CA LEU A 231 -4.84 -18.55 1.15
C LEU A 231 -3.59 -18.68 0.27
N ALA A 232 -3.75 -19.10 -0.98
CA ALA A 232 -2.66 -19.13 -1.96
C ALA A 232 -2.11 -17.70 -2.23
N LYS A 233 -3.00 -16.70 -2.36
CA LYS A 233 -2.59 -15.29 -2.50
C LYS A 233 -1.85 -14.77 -1.26
N LEU A 234 -2.32 -15.11 -0.06
CA LEU A 234 -1.63 -14.73 1.18
C LEU A 234 -0.25 -15.38 1.30
N GLU A 235 -0.12 -16.65 0.94
CA GLU A 235 1.18 -17.34 0.94
C GLU A 235 2.13 -16.74 -0.10
N GLU A 236 1.62 -16.44 -1.30
CA GLU A 236 2.38 -15.74 -2.34
C GLU A 236 2.84 -14.35 -1.86
N ALA A 237 1.96 -13.60 -1.16
CA ALA A 237 2.31 -12.31 -0.56
C ALA A 237 3.44 -12.44 0.47
N LYS A 238 3.38 -13.44 1.35
CA LYS A 238 4.46 -13.71 2.32
C LYS A 238 5.81 -14.04 1.64
N GLN A 239 5.77 -14.78 0.54
CA GLN A 239 6.98 -15.11 -0.22
C GLN A 239 7.56 -13.92 -0.97
N ARG A 240 6.73 -12.90 -1.27
CA ARG A 240 7.14 -11.67 -1.95
C ARG A 240 7.55 -10.56 -1.00
N ASP A 241 7.27 -10.68 0.29
CA ASP A 241 7.55 -9.64 1.29
C ASP A 241 9.00 -9.12 1.17
N HIS A 242 9.14 -7.82 0.85
CA HIS A 242 10.43 -7.17 0.65
C HIS A 242 11.35 -7.27 1.89
N ARG A 243 10.78 -7.38 3.09
CA ARG A 243 11.56 -7.51 4.33
C ARG A 243 12.25 -8.86 4.42
N LYS A 244 11.53 -9.93 4.05
CA LYS A 244 12.07 -11.29 3.98
C LYS A 244 13.09 -11.42 2.86
N LEU A 245 12.72 -11.01 1.64
CA LEU A 245 13.61 -11.05 0.48
C LEU A 245 14.81 -10.13 0.65
N GLY A 246 14.63 -8.96 1.27
CA GLY A 246 15.69 -8.04 1.59
C GLY A 246 16.76 -8.64 2.51
N LYS A 247 16.32 -9.42 3.50
CA LYS A 247 17.22 -10.18 4.38
C LYS A 247 17.90 -11.34 3.64
N ASP A 248 17.11 -12.17 2.92
CA ASP A 248 17.61 -13.37 2.24
C ASP A 248 18.61 -13.04 1.12
N LEU A 249 18.45 -11.87 0.46
CA LEU A 249 19.31 -11.38 -0.62
C LEU A 249 20.33 -10.33 -0.17
N GLU A 250 20.43 -10.07 1.13
CA GLU A 250 21.36 -9.10 1.72
C GLU A 250 21.23 -7.69 1.09
N LEU A 251 19.97 -7.19 0.96
CA LEU A 251 19.71 -5.89 0.33
C LEU A 251 19.73 -4.74 1.35
N PHE A 252 19.12 -4.94 2.51
CA PHE A 252 19.08 -3.95 3.58
C PHE A 252 18.86 -4.59 4.95
N MET A 253 19.11 -3.82 5.99
CA MET A 253 18.86 -4.21 7.37
C MET A 253 18.38 -3.05 8.22
N THR A 254 17.74 -3.34 9.34
CA THR A 254 17.38 -2.38 10.39
C THR A 254 18.08 -2.75 11.68
N HIS A 255 18.41 -1.78 12.51
CA HIS A 255 19.07 -2.04 13.78
C HIS A 255 18.58 -1.09 14.88
N LYS A 256 18.37 -1.60 16.10
CA LYS A 256 17.82 -0.81 17.23
C LYS A 256 18.66 0.43 17.57
N LEU A 257 19.98 0.37 17.43
CA LEU A 257 20.86 1.50 17.70
C LEU A 257 20.77 2.61 16.64
N VAL A 258 20.30 2.29 15.44
CA VAL A 258 20.07 3.29 14.37
C VAL A 258 18.70 3.94 14.55
N GLY A 259 17.69 3.14 14.83
CA GLY A 259 16.32 3.60 15.09
C GLY A 259 15.28 2.92 14.20
N SER A 260 14.02 3.08 14.60
CA SER A 260 12.88 2.57 13.83
C SER A 260 12.63 3.42 12.59
N GLY A 261 12.35 2.79 11.45
CA GLY A 261 12.12 3.48 10.18
C GLY A 261 13.37 4.09 9.54
N LEU A 262 14.57 3.63 9.94
CA LEU A 262 15.86 4.06 9.42
C LEU A 262 16.64 2.84 8.90
N PRO A 263 16.32 2.32 7.72
CA PRO A 263 16.99 1.16 7.15
C PRO A 263 18.40 1.52 6.66
N MET A 264 19.31 0.55 6.74
CA MET A 264 20.65 0.64 6.16
C MET A 264 20.73 -0.28 4.94
N TYR A 265 21.14 0.26 3.80
CA TYR A 265 21.36 -0.54 2.60
C TYR A 265 22.70 -1.29 2.70
N LEU A 266 22.64 -2.60 2.49
CA LEU A 266 23.83 -3.46 2.38
C LEU A 266 24.42 -3.36 0.95
N PRO A 267 25.61 -3.88 0.69
CA PRO A 267 26.28 -3.71 -0.61
C PRO A 267 25.43 -4.08 -1.83
N ASN A 268 24.66 -5.17 -1.75
CA ASN A 268 23.75 -5.56 -2.84
C ASN A 268 22.64 -4.54 -3.06
N GLY A 269 21.96 -4.13 -1.98
CA GLY A 269 20.90 -3.13 -2.05
C GLY A 269 21.41 -1.75 -2.45
N ALA A 270 22.58 -1.35 -1.94
CA ALA A 270 23.21 -0.09 -2.32
C ALA A 270 23.58 -0.07 -3.81
N THR A 271 23.97 -1.21 -4.38
CA THR A 271 24.23 -1.34 -5.82
C THR A 271 22.93 -1.12 -6.62
N VAL A 272 21.84 -1.77 -6.25
CA VAL A 272 20.53 -1.58 -6.91
C VAL A 272 20.10 -0.11 -6.82
N ARG A 273 20.16 0.49 -5.62
CA ARG A 273 19.79 1.89 -5.40
C ARG A 273 20.61 2.84 -6.27
N ARG A 274 21.93 2.73 -6.28
CA ARG A 274 22.82 3.54 -7.11
C ARG A 274 22.50 3.43 -8.60
N LEU A 275 22.17 2.22 -9.07
CA LEU A 275 21.78 2.00 -10.46
C LEU A 275 20.45 2.68 -10.80
N LEU A 276 19.47 2.64 -9.90
CA LEU A 276 18.19 3.36 -10.05
C LEU A 276 18.40 4.87 -10.08
N GLU A 277 19.23 5.40 -9.18
CA GLU A 277 19.58 6.81 -9.11
C GLU A 277 20.21 7.28 -10.44
N ARG A 278 21.23 6.57 -10.92
CA ARG A 278 21.86 6.87 -12.21
C ARG A 278 20.90 6.77 -13.38
N TYR A 279 20.11 5.69 -13.43
CA TYR A 279 19.13 5.46 -14.48
C TYR A 279 18.15 6.63 -14.65
N ILE A 280 17.56 7.09 -13.56
CA ILE A 280 16.56 8.16 -13.64
C ILE A 280 17.21 9.51 -13.92
N GLN A 281 18.35 9.81 -13.29
CA GLN A 281 19.08 11.05 -13.55
C GLN A 281 19.52 11.17 -15.01
N ASP A 282 20.05 10.08 -15.61
CA ASP A 282 20.48 10.09 -17.01
C ASP A 282 19.29 10.35 -17.97
N LYS A 283 18.11 9.80 -17.68
CA LYS A 283 16.88 10.09 -18.45
C LYS A 283 16.45 11.55 -18.31
N GLU A 284 16.44 12.07 -17.10
CA GLU A 284 16.07 13.45 -16.78
C GLU A 284 17.03 14.46 -17.43
N ILE A 285 18.34 14.24 -17.36
CA ILE A 285 19.36 15.09 -18.00
C ILE A 285 19.11 15.18 -19.52
N ARG A 286 18.81 14.05 -20.17
CA ARG A 286 18.48 14.03 -21.61
C ARG A 286 17.21 14.82 -21.94
N MET A 287 16.29 14.95 -20.99
CA MET A 287 15.07 15.77 -21.12
C MET A 287 15.27 17.23 -20.70
N GLY A 288 16.51 17.63 -20.37
CA GLY A 288 16.86 19.01 -20.03
C GLY A 288 16.64 19.39 -18.57
N TYR A 289 16.51 18.41 -17.68
CA TYR A 289 16.52 18.68 -16.23
C TYR A 289 17.93 19.03 -15.77
N LYS A 290 18.01 19.96 -14.81
CA LYS A 290 19.25 20.35 -14.15
C LYS A 290 19.16 19.93 -12.69
N HIS A 291 20.07 19.04 -12.30
CA HIS A 291 20.11 18.53 -10.93
C HIS A 291 20.82 19.50 -9.99
N VAL A 292 20.28 19.60 -8.78
CA VAL A 292 20.81 20.40 -7.67
C VAL A 292 20.98 19.53 -6.43
N TYR A 293 21.69 20.06 -5.45
CA TYR A 293 21.78 19.52 -4.10
C TYR A 293 21.40 20.61 -3.11
N THR A 294 20.43 20.36 -2.26
CA THR A 294 19.99 21.29 -1.24
C THR A 294 20.14 20.69 0.16
N PRO A 295 20.31 21.53 1.22
CA PRO A 295 20.53 21.02 2.56
C PRO A 295 19.34 20.23 3.11
N SER A 296 19.62 19.20 3.91
CA SER A 296 18.59 18.45 4.65
C SER A 296 18.04 19.20 5.87
N LEU A 297 18.72 20.26 6.29
CA LEU A 297 18.32 21.17 7.37
C LEU A 297 17.93 22.53 6.79
N ALA A 298 16.89 23.12 7.31
CA ALA A 298 16.50 24.48 6.96
C ALA A 298 15.94 25.23 8.17
N ASN A 299 15.97 26.56 8.09
CA ASN A 299 15.30 27.40 9.06
C ASN A 299 13.78 27.18 9.00
N VAL A 300 13.13 27.11 10.14
CA VAL A 300 11.68 26.90 10.28
C VAL A 300 10.88 27.93 9.47
N GLU A 301 11.39 29.17 9.34
CA GLU A 301 10.74 30.25 8.58
C GLU A 301 10.54 29.88 7.10
N LEU A 302 11.40 29.03 6.53
CA LEU A 302 11.23 28.53 5.15
C LEU A 302 9.93 27.75 5.02
N TYR A 303 9.60 26.93 6.01
CA TYR A 303 8.38 26.11 6.02
C TYR A 303 7.13 26.86 6.46
N LYS A 304 7.28 27.92 7.26
CA LYS A 304 6.20 28.88 7.54
C LYS A 304 5.85 29.66 6.27
N THR A 305 6.87 30.14 5.54
CA THR A 305 6.67 30.84 4.26
C THR A 305 5.94 29.97 3.25
N SER A 306 6.32 28.72 3.11
CA SER A 306 5.69 27.80 2.16
C SER A 306 4.32 27.27 2.62
N GLY A 307 3.97 27.38 3.90
CA GLY A 307 2.73 26.83 4.49
C GLY A 307 2.82 25.39 4.96
N HIS A 308 3.94 24.71 4.75
CA HIS A 308 4.11 23.35 5.28
C HIS A 308 3.99 23.29 6.81
N TRP A 309 4.43 24.34 7.51
CA TRP A 309 4.31 24.43 8.95
C TRP A 309 2.87 24.38 9.47
N ASP A 310 1.93 24.95 8.73
CA ASP A 310 0.53 25.03 9.13
C ASP A 310 -0.24 23.74 8.83
N HIS A 311 0.13 23.04 7.74
CA HIS A 311 -0.62 21.89 7.23
C HIS A 311 0.10 20.53 7.41
N TYR A 312 1.38 20.54 7.82
CA TYR A 312 2.23 19.34 7.85
C TYR A 312 3.09 19.20 9.10
N LYS A 313 2.86 20.06 10.11
CA LYS A 313 3.70 20.15 11.31
C LYS A 313 3.77 18.84 12.09
N GLU A 314 2.67 18.09 12.15
CA GLU A 314 2.60 16.83 12.90
C GLU A 314 3.52 15.76 12.34
N ASP A 315 3.75 15.79 11.01
CA ASP A 315 4.66 14.88 10.30
C ASP A 315 6.11 15.40 10.25
N MET A 316 6.41 16.54 10.86
CA MET A 316 7.76 17.11 10.89
C MET A 316 8.52 16.68 12.14
N PHE A 317 9.83 16.44 12.01
CA PHE A 317 10.69 16.25 13.16
C PHE A 317 10.72 17.51 14.05
N PRO A 318 10.97 17.34 15.37
CA PRO A 318 11.04 18.46 16.31
C PRO A 318 12.09 19.50 15.90
N VAL A 319 11.78 20.77 16.17
CA VAL A 319 12.68 21.89 15.91
C VAL A 319 13.94 21.80 16.77
N MET A 320 15.08 21.99 16.15
CA MET A 320 16.38 22.10 16.81
C MET A 320 16.73 23.58 17.00
N LYS A 321 16.98 23.97 18.24
CA LYS A 321 17.43 25.33 18.58
C LYS A 321 18.96 25.37 18.60
N MET A 322 19.54 26.22 17.78
CA MET A 322 20.97 26.47 17.70
C MET A 322 21.24 27.98 17.75
N ASP A 323 21.91 28.46 18.81
CA ASP A 323 22.22 29.87 19.00
C ASP A 323 20.99 30.78 18.76
N ASN A 324 20.94 31.47 17.62
CA ASN A 324 19.86 32.37 17.23
C ASN A 324 18.98 31.81 16.10
N GLU A 325 19.13 30.53 15.78
CA GLU A 325 18.41 29.88 14.66
C GLU A 325 17.55 28.72 15.17
N GLU A 326 16.39 28.55 14.55
CA GLU A 326 15.53 27.38 14.71
C GLU A 326 15.56 26.57 13.41
N LEU A 327 16.20 25.42 13.48
CA LEU A 327 16.35 24.52 12.32
C LEU A 327 15.44 23.32 12.45
N VAL A 328 15.04 22.77 11.31
CA VAL A 328 14.25 21.54 11.22
C VAL A 328 14.78 20.66 10.09
N LEU A 329 14.66 19.35 10.24
CA LEU A 329 14.83 18.41 9.15
C LEU A 329 13.73 18.64 8.10
N ARG A 330 14.10 18.77 6.84
CA ARG A 330 13.16 19.08 5.77
C ARG A 330 12.17 17.93 5.54
N PRO A 331 10.84 18.19 5.59
CA PRO A 331 9.84 17.20 5.22
C PRO A 331 9.69 17.05 3.70
N MET A 332 10.05 18.10 2.97
CA MET A 332 10.01 18.23 1.50
C MET A 332 11.04 19.27 1.04
N ASN A 333 11.57 19.09 -0.17
CA ASN A 333 12.60 19.95 -0.75
C ASN A 333 12.05 21.11 -1.60
N CYS A 334 10.76 21.13 -1.93
CA CYS A 334 10.15 22.14 -2.80
C CYS A 334 10.45 23.60 -2.42
N PRO A 335 10.44 24.04 -1.13
CA PRO A 335 10.77 25.41 -0.77
C PRO A 335 12.19 25.82 -1.16
N HIS A 336 13.15 24.90 -1.13
CA HIS A 336 14.52 25.17 -1.56
C HIS A 336 14.60 25.48 -3.07
N HIS A 337 13.86 24.71 -3.89
CA HIS A 337 13.82 24.95 -5.34
C HIS A 337 13.15 26.29 -5.69
N MET A 338 12.17 26.74 -4.89
CA MET A 338 11.58 28.08 -5.04
C MET A 338 12.65 29.17 -4.85
N LEU A 339 13.50 29.02 -3.80
CA LEU A 339 14.61 29.97 -3.56
C LEU A 339 15.68 29.89 -4.66
N ILE A 340 15.98 28.73 -5.21
CA ILE A 340 16.90 28.58 -6.35
C ILE A 340 16.35 29.30 -7.58
N PHE A 341 15.06 29.15 -7.87
CA PHE A 341 14.43 29.91 -8.96
C PHE A 341 14.53 31.41 -8.72
N LYS A 342 14.19 31.88 -7.51
CA LYS A 342 14.19 33.30 -7.09
C LYS A 342 15.60 33.92 -7.06
N SER A 343 16.66 33.12 -7.01
CA SER A 343 18.05 33.61 -6.86
C SER A 343 18.54 34.49 -8.02
N LYS A 344 17.84 34.49 -9.16
CA LYS A 344 18.16 35.27 -10.35
C LYS A 344 16.91 35.83 -10.99
N MET A 345 16.99 37.01 -11.61
CA MET A 345 15.94 37.48 -12.48
C MET A 345 15.78 36.54 -13.69
N ARG A 346 14.56 36.17 -14.00
CA ARG A 346 14.21 35.23 -15.07
C ARG A 346 13.45 35.95 -16.17
N SER A 347 13.68 35.57 -17.42
CA SER A 347 12.93 36.00 -18.59
C SER A 347 11.99 34.86 -19.03
N TYR A 348 10.90 35.21 -19.74
CA TYR A 348 10.02 34.24 -20.39
C TYR A 348 10.77 33.27 -21.33
N LYS A 349 11.95 33.69 -21.86
CA LYS A 349 12.82 32.84 -22.69
C LYS A 349 13.56 31.77 -21.91
N ASP A 350 13.73 31.94 -20.59
CA ASP A 350 14.40 30.99 -19.74
C ASP A 350 13.47 29.82 -19.37
N LEU A 351 12.14 29.99 -19.45
CA LEU A 351 11.15 28.99 -19.09
C LEU A 351 10.82 28.08 -20.31
N PRO A 352 10.61 26.77 -20.06
CA PRO A 352 10.53 26.10 -18.76
C PRO A 352 11.89 25.83 -18.12
N ILE A 353 11.98 26.04 -16.80
CA ILE A 353 13.14 25.64 -15.99
C ILE A 353 12.77 24.37 -15.21
N ARG A 354 13.54 23.31 -15.39
CA ARG A 354 13.32 22.00 -14.74
C ARG A 354 14.46 21.74 -13.77
N ILE A 355 14.17 21.78 -12.46
CA ILE A 355 15.12 21.53 -11.37
C ILE A 355 14.79 20.17 -10.77
N GLY A 356 15.74 19.22 -10.87
CA GLY A 356 15.64 17.88 -10.30
C GLY A 356 16.55 17.69 -9.10
N GLU A 357 16.16 16.85 -8.16
CA GLU A 357 16.98 16.45 -7.02
C GLU A 357 16.60 15.04 -6.57
N LEU A 358 17.60 14.21 -6.27
CA LEU A 358 17.40 13.04 -5.43
C LEU A 358 17.44 13.51 -3.98
N ALA A 359 16.27 13.90 -3.48
CA ALA A 359 16.13 14.63 -2.24
C ALA A 359 15.98 13.71 -1.04
N HIS A 360 16.83 13.89 -0.01
CA HIS A 360 16.63 13.24 1.28
C HIS A 360 15.63 14.06 2.10
N ASP A 361 14.43 13.52 2.29
CA ASP A 361 13.35 14.11 3.07
C ASP A 361 13.06 13.29 4.32
N PHE A 362 12.56 13.94 5.38
CA PHE A 362 12.42 13.37 6.70
C PHE A 362 10.99 13.55 7.21
N ARG A 363 10.35 12.45 7.61
CA ARG A 363 8.97 12.47 8.15
C ARG A 363 8.92 11.77 9.50
N TYR A 364 8.23 12.39 10.44
CA TYR A 364 8.01 11.82 11.76
C TYR A 364 6.88 10.79 11.69
N GLU A 365 7.22 9.62 11.18
CA GLU A 365 6.30 8.50 11.11
C GLU A 365 6.22 7.79 12.46
N ASP A 366 5.01 7.40 12.89
CA ASP A 366 4.81 6.62 14.10
C ASP A 366 5.49 5.26 14.02
N SER A 367 5.97 4.76 15.17
CA SER A 367 6.68 3.48 15.23
C SER A 367 5.85 2.29 14.76
N GLY A 368 4.52 2.38 14.85
CA GLY A 368 3.59 1.35 14.40
C GLY A 368 3.33 1.37 12.89
N THR A 369 3.66 2.46 12.20
CA THR A 369 3.39 2.63 10.77
C THR A 369 4.60 2.33 9.90
N VAL A 370 5.82 2.37 10.43
CA VAL A 370 7.05 2.10 9.67
C VAL A 370 7.14 0.64 9.26
N CYS A 371 7.53 0.39 8.00
CA CYS A 371 7.55 -0.95 7.41
C CYS A 371 8.72 -1.12 6.44
N GLY A 372 9.76 -1.86 6.84
CA GLY A 372 10.91 -2.19 6.00
C GLY A 372 11.54 -0.96 5.35
N ILE A 373 11.55 -0.95 4.00
CA ILE A 373 11.92 0.21 3.17
C ILE A 373 10.71 0.82 2.45
N GLU A 374 9.50 0.29 2.65
CA GLU A 374 8.28 0.82 2.05
C GLU A 374 7.81 2.11 2.73
N ARG A 375 7.90 2.16 4.08
CA ARG A 375 7.54 3.33 4.88
C ARG A 375 8.63 3.62 5.91
N VAL A 376 9.35 4.69 5.69
CA VAL A 376 10.57 5.06 6.40
C VAL A 376 10.51 6.49 6.92
N ARG A 377 11.36 6.82 7.89
CA ARG A 377 11.49 8.18 8.47
C ARG A 377 12.45 9.07 7.72
N GLU A 378 13.43 8.49 7.03
CA GLU A 378 14.31 9.14 6.07
C GLU A 378 14.14 8.46 4.72
N MET A 379 13.81 9.22 3.70
CA MET A 379 13.56 8.72 2.34
C MET A 379 14.33 9.53 1.31
N CYS A 380 14.72 8.89 0.21
CA CYS A 380 15.26 9.58 -0.95
C CYS A 380 14.19 9.69 -2.04
N GLN A 381 13.73 10.90 -2.32
CA GLN A 381 12.70 11.17 -3.31
C GLN A 381 13.30 11.58 -4.65
N ASN A 382 12.86 10.93 -5.73
CA ASN A 382 13.16 11.36 -7.10
C ASN A 382 12.23 12.53 -7.46
N ASP A 383 12.59 13.71 -7.01
CA ASP A 383 11.73 14.88 -7.10
C ASP A 383 12.24 15.90 -8.13
N ALA A 384 11.31 16.64 -8.72
CA ALA A 384 11.64 17.82 -9.49
C ALA A 384 10.51 18.83 -9.53
N HIS A 385 10.91 20.08 -9.73
CA HIS A 385 10.04 21.24 -9.85
C HIS A 385 10.28 21.92 -11.19
N LEU A 386 9.21 22.00 -11.99
CA LEU A 386 9.23 22.64 -13.29
C LEU A 386 8.55 24.01 -13.17
N PHE A 387 9.31 25.06 -13.42
CA PHE A 387 8.82 26.43 -13.42
C PHE A 387 8.43 26.79 -14.86
N VAL A 388 7.13 27.03 -15.08
CA VAL A 388 6.56 27.14 -16.41
C VAL A 388 5.69 28.38 -16.55
N ARG A 389 5.53 28.87 -17.78
CA ARG A 389 4.48 29.82 -18.11
C ARG A 389 3.13 29.09 -18.20
N PRO A 390 1.99 29.78 -18.01
CA PRO A 390 0.67 29.17 -18.16
C PRO A 390 0.44 28.44 -19.50
N ASP A 391 0.98 28.97 -20.59
CA ASP A 391 0.89 28.37 -21.93
C ASP A 391 1.75 27.10 -22.12
N GLN A 392 2.68 26.84 -21.22
CA GLN A 392 3.59 25.67 -21.28
C GLN A 392 3.09 24.47 -20.42
N ILE A 393 2.08 24.65 -19.58
CA ILE A 393 1.66 23.62 -18.61
C ILE A 393 1.32 22.31 -19.31
N LYS A 394 0.49 22.35 -20.35
CA LYS A 394 0.06 21.15 -21.09
C LYS A 394 1.23 20.36 -21.65
N ASP A 395 2.15 21.06 -22.32
CA ASP A 395 3.31 20.42 -22.94
C ASP A 395 4.24 19.79 -21.90
N GLU A 396 4.45 20.46 -20.77
CA GLU A 396 5.32 19.94 -19.72
C GLU A 396 4.67 18.79 -18.94
N VAL A 397 3.37 18.86 -18.64
CA VAL A 397 2.63 17.72 -18.06
C VAL A 397 2.67 16.52 -19.02
N GLY A 398 2.48 16.73 -20.32
CA GLY A 398 2.58 15.69 -21.33
C GLY A 398 3.97 15.01 -21.37
N LYS A 399 5.05 15.80 -21.23
CA LYS A 399 6.42 15.27 -21.13
C LYS A 399 6.64 14.46 -19.85
N VAL A 400 6.08 14.91 -18.71
CA VAL A 400 6.14 14.15 -17.44
C VAL A 400 5.42 12.82 -17.59
N VAL A 401 4.21 12.81 -18.13
CA VAL A 401 3.45 11.57 -18.38
C VAL A 401 4.22 10.63 -19.30
N LYS A 402 4.80 11.16 -20.38
CA LYS A 402 5.63 10.36 -21.29
C LYS A 402 6.84 9.73 -20.55
N LEU A 403 7.54 10.49 -19.71
CA LEU A 403 8.66 9.98 -18.92
C LEU A 403 8.21 8.85 -17.97
N ILE A 404 7.06 9.00 -17.31
CA ILE A 404 6.48 7.95 -16.46
C ILE A 404 6.24 6.68 -17.29
N LEU A 405 5.59 6.80 -18.45
CA LEU A 405 5.28 5.65 -19.30
C LEU A 405 6.54 4.97 -19.87
N ASP A 406 7.55 5.77 -20.24
CA ASP A 406 8.84 5.24 -20.71
C ASP A 406 9.55 4.45 -19.60
N VAL A 407 9.52 4.94 -18.36
CA VAL A 407 10.08 4.23 -17.20
C VAL A 407 9.30 2.94 -16.94
N TYR A 408 7.96 2.98 -16.93
CA TYR A 408 7.15 1.79 -16.70
C TYR A 408 7.38 0.70 -17.75
N LYS A 409 7.58 1.12 -19.01
CA LYS A 409 7.96 0.21 -20.09
C LYS A 409 9.32 -0.45 -19.84
N ASP A 410 10.32 0.30 -19.38
CA ASP A 410 11.67 -0.23 -19.11
C ASP A 410 11.67 -1.25 -17.96
N PHE A 411 10.79 -1.07 -16.96
CA PHE A 411 10.59 -2.04 -15.88
C PHE A 411 9.58 -3.14 -16.20
N GLY A 412 8.86 -3.03 -17.32
CA GLY A 412 7.86 -4.02 -17.75
C GLY A 412 6.53 -3.93 -16.99
N PHE A 413 6.23 -2.81 -16.35
CA PHE A 413 4.96 -2.59 -15.65
C PHE A 413 3.83 -2.39 -16.66
N LYS A 414 2.73 -3.14 -16.49
CA LYS A 414 1.60 -3.15 -17.44
C LYS A 414 0.27 -2.78 -16.80
N ASP A 415 0.11 -3.06 -15.51
CA ASP A 415 -1.15 -2.86 -14.78
C ASP A 415 -1.06 -1.61 -13.92
N TYR A 416 -1.45 -0.47 -14.50
CA TYR A 416 -1.46 0.83 -13.83
C TYR A 416 -2.72 1.62 -14.17
N LYS A 417 -3.10 2.53 -13.28
CA LYS A 417 -4.24 3.42 -13.42
C LYS A 417 -3.83 4.87 -13.14
N PHE A 418 -4.44 5.78 -13.87
CA PHE A 418 -4.30 7.21 -13.59
C PHE A 418 -5.44 7.65 -12.65
N ARG A 419 -5.10 8.40 -11.61
CA ARG A 419 -6.03 9.00 -10.67
C ARG A 419 -5.85 10.50 -10.65
N LEU A 420 -6.90 11.27 -10.95
CA LEU A 420 -6.95 12.71 -10.71
C LEU A 420 -7.41 12.92 -9.26
N SER A 421 -6.49 13.33 -8.42
CA SER A 421 -6.72 13.57 -7.00
C SER A 421 -7.11 15.02 -6.77
N LEU A 422 -8.33 15.21 -6.27
CA LEU A 422 -8.97 16.50 -6.04
C LEU A 422 -9.03 16.81 -4.54
N ARG A 423 -9.24 18.08 -4.19
CA ARG A 423 -9.49 18.47 -2.80
C ARG A 423 -10.87 17.98 -2.32
N ASP A 424 -11.01 17.85 -0.99
CA ASP A 424 -12.33 17.89 -0.33
C ASP A 424 -12.66 19.34 -0.01
N LYS A 425 -13.70 19.88 -0.65
CA LYS A 425 -14.13 21.29 -0.47
C LYS A 425 -14.57 21.62 0.97
N ASN A 426 -14.88 20.62 1.76
CA ASN A 426 -15.32 20.76 3.14
C ASN A 426 -14.15 20.77 4.14
N ASP A 427 -13.00 20.24 3.75
CA ASP A 427 -11.82 20.15 4.63
C ASP A 427 -10.88 21.36 4.44
N LYS A 428 -11.24 22.47 5.10
CA LYS A 428 -10.44 23.71 5.09
C LYS A 428 -9.20 23.65 5.98
N HIS A 429 -9.00 22.57 6.75
CA HIS A 429 -7.79 22.39 7.54
C HIS A 429 -6.66 21.78 6.71
N LYS A 430 -6.99 20.82 5.86
CA LYS A 430 -6.03 20.14 5.00
C LYS A 430 -5.63 20.97 3.79
N TYR A 431 -6.57 21.73 3.22
CA TYR A 431 -6.39 22.43 1.94
C TYR A 431 -6.34 23.94 2.13
N PHE A 432 -5.51 24.61 1.32
CA PHE A 432 -5.44 26.05 1.30
C PHE A 432 -6.79 26.68 0.91
N ASP A 433 -7.22 27.70 1.65
CA ASP A 433 -8.55 28.33 1.51
C ASP A 433 -8.53 29.39 0.37
N ASP A 434 -8.55 28.93 -0.87
CA ASP A 434 -8.68 29.76 -2.09
C ASP A 434 -9.45 28.95 -3.15
N ASP A 435 -10.77 29.03 -3.12
CA ASP A 435 -11.64 28.26 -4.01
C ASP A 435 -11.42 28.57 -5.50
N GLU A 436 -11.12 29.83 -5.85
CA GLU A 436 -10.90 30.25 -7.24
C GLU A 436 -9.63 29.62 -7.80
N MET A 437 -8.54 29.61 -7.02
CA MET A 437 -7.28 28.98 -7.39
C MET A 437 -7.49 27.46 -7.61
N TRP A 438 -8.19 26.80 -6.67
CA TRP A 438 -8.44 25.37 -6.73
C TRP A 438 -9.29 24.99 -7.95
N ASP A 439 -10.42 25.66 -8.16
CA ASP A 439 -11.32 25.34 -9.28
C ASP A 439 -10.60 25.54 -10.62
N LYS A 440 -9.74 26.54 -10.73
CA LYS A 440 -8.89 26.77 -11.91
C LYS A 440 -7.88 25.64 -12.09
N ALA A 441 -7.15 25.26 -11.04
CA ALA A 441 -6.11 24.24 -11.11
C ALA A 441 -6.69 22.84 -11.42
N GLU A 442 -7.80 22.48 -10.76
CA GLU A 442 -8.49 21.21 -10.99
C GLU A 442 -9.06 21.11 -12.42
N SER A 443 -9.73 22.16 -12.90
CA SER A 443 -10.23 22.22 -14.29
C SER A 443 -9.10 22.10 -15.30
N GLN A 444 -8.03 22.85 -15.09
CA GLN A 444 -6.91 22.87 -16.03
C GLN A 444 -6.22 21.50 -16.10
N LEU A 445 -5.98 20.84 -14.96
CA LEU A 445 -5.38 19.50 -14.95
C LEU A 445 -6.30 18.47 -15.62
N ARG A 446 -7.61 18.51 -15.32
CA ARG A 446 -8.62 17.64 -15.96
C ARG A 446 -8.65 17.80 -17.47
N GLU A 447 -8.67 19.05 -17.97
CA GLU A 447 -8.64 19.36 -19.40
C GLU A 447 -7.39 18.79 -20.06
N ILE A 448 -6.22 19.00 -19.45
CA ILE A 448 -4.94 18.49 -19.95
C ILE A 448 -4.94 16.97 -20.05
N LEU A 449 -5.38 16.26 -18.99
CA LEU A 449 -5.41 14.79 -18.98
C LEU A 449 -6.38 14.24 -20.04
N THR A 450 -7.52 14.90 -20.22
CA THR A 450 -8.51 14.57 -21.27
C THR A 450 -7.91 14.76 -22.67
N GLU A 451 -7.24 15.88 -22.92
CA GLU A 451 -6.61 16.18 -24.20
C GLU A 451 -5.41 15.29 -24.52
N LEU A 452 -4.73 14.76 -23.48
CA LEU A 452 -3.70 13.74 -23.64
C LEU A 452 -4.27 12.33 -23.89
N GLY A 453 -5.60 12.18 -23.84
CA GLY A 453 -6.29 10.91 -24.08
C GLY A 453 -6.04 9.87 -22.99
N LEU A 454 -5.77 10.29 -21.75
CA LEU A 454 -5.55 9.38 -20.63
C LEU A 454 -6.91 8.91 -20.09
N ASP A 455 -6.97 7.60 -19.79
CA ASP A 455 -8.08 7.03 -19.03
C ASP A 455 -7.78 7.18 -17.53
N PHE A 456 -8.53 8.07 -16.86
CA PHE A 456 -8.34 8.37 -15.45
C PHE A 456 -9.67 8.41 -14.69
N TYR A 457 -9.62 8.14 -13.39
CA TYR A 457 -10.73 8.36 -12.48
C TYR A 457 -10.41 9.47 -11.48
N GLU A 458 -11.45 10.08 -10.92
CA GLU A 458 -11.33 11.16 -9.95
C GLU A 458 -11.51 10.65 -8.52
N ALA A 459 -10.76 11.21 -7.58
CA ALA A 459 -10.85 10.92 -6.16
C ALA A 459 -10.76 12.20 -5.34
N GLU A 460 -11.82 12.51 -4.59
CA GLU A 460 -11.85 13.64 -3.67
C GLU A 460 -11.07 13.35 -2.39
N GLY A 461 -10.52 14.40 -1.78
CA GLY A 461 -9.78 14.29 -0.52
C GLY A 461 -8.33 13.83 -0.66
N GLU A 462 -7.85 13.54 -1.87
CA GLU A 462 -6.54 12.95 -2.14
C GLU A 462 -5.50 13.94 -2.67
N ALA A 463 -5.87 15.20 -2.94
CA ALA A 463 -4.96 16.24 -3.41
C ALA A 463 -3.89 16.61 -2.36
N ALA A 464 -2.79 17.25 -2.81
CA ALA A 464 -1.87 17.94 -1.92
C ALA A 464 -2.52 19.22 -1.37
N PHE A 465 -2.02 19.75 -0.25
CA PHE A 465 -2.61 20.96 0.35
C PHE A 465 -2.51 22.20 -0.56
N TYR A 466 -1.59 22.19 -1.52
CA TYR A 466 -1.27 23.30 -2.42
C TYR A 466 -1.81 23.12 -3.85
N GLY A 467 -2.36 21.97 -4.22
CA GLY A 467 -2.89 21.78 -5.56
C GLY A 467 -3.32 20.35 -5.91
N PRO A 468 -4.06 20.19 -7.02
CA PRO A 468 -4.48 18.89 -7.53
C PRO A 468 -3.31 18.11 -8.08
N LYS A 469 -3.46 16.79 -8.12
CA LYS A 469 -2.39 15.91 -8.61
C LYS A 469 -2.92 14.77 -9.49
N LEU A 470 -2.11 14.42 -10.48
CA LEU A 470 -2.19 13.15 -11.17
C LEU A 470 -1.34 12.14 -10.41
N ASP A 471 -1.96 11.11 -9.86
CA ASP A 471 -1.28 9.96 -9.28
C ASP A 471 -1.33 8.78 -10.25
N VAL A 472 -0.21 8.07 -10.38
CA VAL A 472 -0.18 6.82 -11.14
C VAL A 472 -0.01 5.67 -10.16
N GLN A 473 -1.04 4.82 -10.11
CA GLN A 473 -1.11 3.68 -9.22
C GLN A 473 -0.77 2.41 -9.98
N LEU A 474 0.25 1.70 -9.51
CA LEU A 474 0.61 0.36 -9.98
C LEU A 474 -0.11 -0.67 -9.13
N LYS A 475 -0.63 -1.70 -9.77
CA LYS A 475 -1.14 -2.86 -9.05
C LYS A 475 0.01 -3.78 -8.71
N SER A 476 0.26 -3.97 -7.42
CA SER A 476 1.29 -4.89 -6.95
C SER A 476 0.93 -6.34 -7.28
N ALA A 477 1.92 -7.22 -7.33
CA ALA A 477 1.74 -8.66 -7.57
C ALA A 477 0.82 -9.36 -6.55
N ILE A 478 0.57 -8.72 -5.42
CA ILE A 478 -0.37 -9.20 -4.37
C ILE A 478 -1.73 -8.51 -4.43
N GLY A 479 -1.95 -7.62 -5.42
CA GLY A 479 -3.24 -7.00 -5.73
C GLY A 479 -3.51 -5.65 -5.05
N HIS A 480 -2.54 -5.06 -4.34
CA HIS A 480 -2.67 -3.72 -3.75
C HIS A 480 -2.33 -2.63 -4.78
N ASP A 481 -3.05 -1.52 -4.75
CA ASP A 481 -2.72 -0.35 -5.54
C ASP A 481 -1.67 0.50 -4.81
N VAL A 482 -0.51 0.71 -5.44
CA VAL A 482 0.62 1.47 -4.89
C VAL A 482 0.83 2.71 -5.74
N THR A 483 0.72 3.89 -5.16
CA THR A 483 1.06 5.14 -5.83
C THR A 483 2.58 5.26 -5.94
N VAL A 484 3.08 5.23 -7.18
CA VAL A 484 4.52 5.31 -7.48
C VAL A 484 4.90 6.65 -8.07
N SER A 485 4.17 7.11 -9.09
CA SER A 485 4.49 8.36 -9.77
C SER A 485 3.43 9.42 -9.53
N THR A 486 3.85 10.68 -9.48
CA THR A 486 2.94 11.82 -9.30
C THR A 486 3.32 12.99 -10.19
N CYS A 487 2.32 13.78 -10.58
CA CYS A 487 2.48 15.08 -11.24
C CYS A 487 1.44 16.05 -10.69
N GLN A 488 1.86 17.19 -10.14
CA GLN A 488 1.00 18.08 -9.36
C GLN A 488 1.11 19.51 -9.90
N LEU A 489 -0.02 20.23 -10.01
CA LEU A 489 -0.04 21.65 -10.34
C LEU A 489 -0.06 22.49 -9.07
N ASP A 490 0.80 23.49 -9.01
CA ASP A 490 0.94 24.38 -7.86
C ASP A 490 0.95 25.85 -8.30
N PHE A 491 -0.07 26.57 -7.88
CA PHE A 491 -0.21 28.02 -8.02
C PHE A 491 0.10 28.75 -6.72
N LEU A 492 0.14 28.03 -5.58
CA LEU A 492 0.26 28.58 -4.25
C LEU A 492 1.71 28.94 -3.88
N LEU A 493 2.66 27.99 -4.00
CA LEU A 493 4.06 28.26 -3.63
C LEU A 493 4.69 29.39 -4.46
N PRO A 494 4.46 29.50 -5.80
CA PRO A 494 4.90 30.66 -6.54
C PRO A 494 4.38 31.99 -5.98
N GLN A 495 3.16 32.01 -5.46
CA GLN A 495 2.58 33.20 -4.82
C GLN A 495 3.24 33.48 -3.48
N ARG A 496 3.37 32.49 -2.61
CA ARG A 496 3.95 32.64 -1.26
C ARG A 496 5.42 33.05 -1.30
N PHE A 497 6.18 32.54 -2.27
CA PHE A 497 7.57 32.92 -2.49
C PHE A 497 7.75 34.15 -3.37
N GLU A 498 6.65 34.75 -3.86
CA GLU A 498 6.68 35.92 -4.75
C GLU A 498 7.60 35.68 -5.95
N LEU A 499 7.44 34.51 -6.60
CA LEU A 499 8.24 34.18 -7.77
C LEU A 499 7.77 34.97 -8.97
N GLU A 500 8.74 35.49 -9.75
CA GLU A 500 8.45 36.31 -10.94
C GLU A 500 9.40 35.98 -12.09
N TYR A 501 8.91 36.17 -13.31
CA TYR A 501 9.73 36.25 -14.52
C TYR A 501 9.26 37.45 -15.37
N ILE A 502 10.15 38.00 -16.15
CA ILE A 502 9.80 39.10 -17.06
C ILE A 502 9.23 38.53 -18.35
N GLY A 503 8.00 38.86 -18.64
CA GLY A 503 7.27 38.46 -19.84
C GLY A 503 7.77 39.16 -21.12
N GLU A 504 7.23 38.75 -22.25
CA GLU A 504 7.49 39.39 -23.55
C GLU A 504 7.03 40.86 -23.58
N ASP A 505 6.02 41.19 -22.81
CA ASP A 505 5.47 42.53 -22.60
C ASP A 505 6.35 43.41 -21.67
N GLY A 506 7.48 42.89 -21.19
CA GLY A 506 8.40 43.58 -20.30
C GLY A 506 7.90 43.70 -18.85
N LYS A 507 6.76 43.09 -18.50
CA LYS A 507 6.19 43.12 -17.16
C LYS A 507 6.54 41.86 -16.38
N ALA A 508 6.44 41.97 -15.05
CA ALA A 508 6.58 40.80 -14.16
C ALA A 508 5.33 39.92 -14.22
N HIS A 509 5.56 38.62 -14.38
CA HIS A 509 4.53 37.59 -14.37
C HIS A 509 4.90 36.49 -13.39
N ARG A 510 3.91 35.80 -12.83
CA ARG A 510 4.11 34.69 -11.92
C ARG A 510 4.18 33.37 -12.69
N PRO A 511 5.22 32.54 -12.46
CA PRO A 511 5.25 31.18 -13.01
C PRO A 511 4.24 30.27 -12.31
N VAL A 512 3.88 29.17 -12.98
CA VAL A 512 3.22 28.02 -12.35
C VAL A 512 4.29 26.98 -12.07
N VAL A 513 4.15 26.20 -10.99
CA VAL A 513 5.06 25.11 -10.67
C VAL A 513 4.39 23.77 -10.90
N ILE A 514 5.09 22.87 -11.56
CA ILE A 514 4.71 21.47 -11.69
C ILE A 514 5.67 20.67 -10.81
N HIS A 515 5.14 20.07 -9.73
CA HIS A 515 5.88 19.09 -8.93
C HIS A 515 5.74 17.73 -9.58
N ARG A 516 6.81 16.95 -9.64
CA ARG A 516 6.69 15.58 -10.12
C ARG A 516 7.68 14.64 -9.42
N ALA A 517 7.24 13.41 -9.21
CA ALA A 517 8.08 12.29 -8.82
C ALA A 517 7.84 11.15 -9.80
N ILE A 518 8.89 10.62 -10.44
CA ILE A 518 8.77 9.52 -11.41
C ILE A 518 8.85 8.18 -10.71
N LEU A 519 9.91 7.95 -9.95
CA LEU A 519 10.08 6.74 -9.12
C LEU A 519 9.49 6.91 -7.71
N GLY A 520 8.90 8.07 -7.41
CA GLY A 520 8.47 8.40 -6.05
C GLY A 520 9.67 8.43 -5.09
N THR A 521 9.52 7.82 -3.91
CA THR A 521 10.67 7.57 -3.04
C THR A 521 11.39 6.31 -3.52
N LEU A 522 12.70 6.38 -3.69
CA LEU A 522 13.52 5.22 -4.11
C LEU A 522 13.37 4.04 -3.16
N ASP A 523 13.16 4.31 -1.87
CA ASP A 523 12.97 3.32 -0.83
C ASP A 523 11.69 2.50 -1.09
N ARG A 524 10.55 3.16 -1.28
CA ARG A 524 9.27 2.50 -1.62
C ARG A 524 9.32 1.84 -3.00
N PHE A 525 9.94 2.48 -3.97
CA PHE A 525 10.09 1.90 -5.31
C PHE A 525 10.92 0.61 -5.27
N MET A 526 11.99 0.57 -4.47
CA MET A 526 12.77 -0.65 -4.27
C MET A 526 11.96 -1.73 -3.56
N ALA A 527 11.17 -1.39 -2.52
CA ALA A 527 10.26 -2.36 -1.88
C ALA A 527 9.32 -2.97 -2.91
N PHE A 528 8.62 -2.13 -3.68
CA PHE A 528 7.73 -2.56 -4.76
C PHE A 528 8.46 -3.46 -5.78
N LEU A 529 9.64 -3.06 -6.23
CA LEU A 529 10.41 -3.80 -7.23
C LEU A 529 10.88 -5.18 -6.70
N ILE A 530 11.32 -5.26 -5.43
CA ILE A 530 11.68 -6.52 -4.77
C ILE A 530 10.48 -7.46 -4.75
N GLU A 531 9.31 -6.97 -4.37
CA GLU A 531 8.07 -7.75 -4.28
C GLU A 531 7.59 -8.18 -5.67
N GLU A 532 7.62 -7.29 -6.65
CA GLU A 532 7.17 -7.55 -8.02
C GLU A 532 8.04 -8.62 -8.69
N THR A 533 9.35 -8.53 -8.52
CA THR A 533 10.32 -9.46 -9.14
C THR A 533 10.63 -10.69 -8.29
N LYS A 534 10.14 -10.79 -7.05
CA LYS A 534 10.61 -11.77 -6.03
C LYS A 534 12.13 -11.70 -5.84
N GLY A 535 12.69 -10.49 -5.92
CA GLY A 535 14.13 -10.24 -5.84
C GLY A 535 14.93 -10.65 -7.07
N ALA A 536 14.27 -11.18 -8.10
CA ALA A 536 14.92 -11.56 -9.37
C ALA A 536 14.99 -10.36 -10.33
N PHE A 537 15.76 -9.35 -9.96
CA PHE A 537 15.90 -8.12 -10.75
C PHE A 537 16.25 -8.36 -12.22
N PRO A 538 15.88 -7.44 -13.14
CA PRO A 538 16.39 -7.43 -14.51
C PRO A 538 17.92 -7.44 -14.51
N THR A 539 18.55 -8.03 -15.54
CA THR A 539 20.01 -8.20 -15.60
C THR A 539 20.77 -6.90 -15.37
N TRP A 540 20.34 -5.81 -16.01
CA TRP A 540 20.99 -4.50 -15.87
C TRP A 540 20.95 -3.93 -14.44
N LEU A 541 19.96 -4.34 -13.63
CA LEU A 541 19.74 -3.86 -12.26
C LEU A 541 20.27 -4.86 -11.20
N ALA A 542 20.52 -6.10 -11.56
CA ALA A 542 20.98 -7.12 -10.62
C ALA A 542 22.31 -6.71 -9.93
N PRO A 543 22.43 -6.86 -8.60
CA PRO A 543 23.69 -6.52 -7.89
C PRO A 543 24.89 -7.26 -8.47
N VAL A 544 24.73 -8.55 -8.71
CA VAL A 544 25.65 -9.43 -9.42
C VAL A 544 24.95 -9.90 -10.69
N GLN A 545 25.50 -9.55 -11.86
CA GLN A 545 24.90 -9.94 -13.15
C GLN A 545 25.36 -11.33 -13.57
N VAL A 546 26.61 -11.65 -13.27
CA VAL A 546 27.27 -12.90 -13.66
C VAL A 546 28.01 -13.48 -12.46
N LYS A 547 27.85 -14.78 -12.23
CA LYS A 547 28.68 -15.52 -11.28
C LYS A 547 29.47 -16.59 -12.01
N VAL A 548 30.80 -16.50 -11.96
CA VAL A 548 31.69 -17.49 -12.56
C VAL A 548 31.94 -18.61 -11.56
N LEU A 549 31.69 -19.84 -11.98
CA LEU A 549 31.69 -21.03 -11.13
C LEU A 549 32.77 -22.01 -11.61
N PRO A 550 34.02 -21.92 -11.12
CA PRO A 550 35.05 -22.91 -11.43
C PRO A 550 34.69 -24.26 -10.83
N ILE A 551 34.86 -25.33 -11.63
CA ILE A 551 34.54 -26.72 -11.20
C ILE A 551 35.56 -27.18 -10.12
N SER A 552 36.78 -26.71 -10.21
CA SER A 552 37.85 -26.96 -9.23
C SER A 552 38.87 -25.82 -9.20
N ASP A 553 39.75 -25.84 -8.21
CA ASP A 553 40.82 -24.81 -8.03
C ASP A 553 41.74 -24.66 -9.26
N LYS A 554 41.86 -25.70 -10.07
CA LYS A 554 42.62 -25.65 -11.33
C LYS A 554 42.11 -24.62 -12.33
N HIS A 555 40.80 -24.31 -12.25
CA HIS A 555 40.11 -23.41 -13.18
C HIS A 555 40.01 -21.98 -12.65
N LEU A 556 40.56 -21.67 -11.45
CA LEU A 556 40.49 -20.34 -10.85
C LEU A 556 41.21 -19.28 -11.69
N GLU A 557 42.34 -19.63 -12.29
CA GLU A 557 43.05 -18.69 -13.16
C GLU A 557 42.21 -18.31 -14.38
N TYR A 558 41.58 -19.29 -15.01
CA TYR A 558 40.68 -19.04 -16.14
C TYR A 558 39.39 -18.30 -15.72
N ALA A 559 38.80 -18.67 -14.59
CA ALA A 559 37.64 -17.97 -14.03
C ALA A 559 37.95 -16.48 -13.77
N ASN A 560 39.17 -16.16 -13.30
CA ASN A 560 39.58 -14.77 -13.09
C ASN A 560 39.81 -14.03 -14.43
N LYS A 561 40.32 -14.68 -15.46
CA LYS A 561 40.41 -14.10 -16.82
C LYS A 561 39.00 -13.80 -17.37
N VAL A 562 38.02 -14.70 -17.18
CA VAL A 562 36.64 -14.48 -17.55
C VAL A 562 36.06 -13.29 -16.78
N LYS A 563 36.34 -13.20 -15.48
CA LYS A 563 35.92 -12.07 -14.65
C LYS A 563 36.49 -10.74 -15.16
N GLU A 564 37.80 -10.68 -15.43
CA GLU A 564 38.46 -9.46 -15.91
C GLU A 564 37.84 -9.01 -17.25
N ALA A 565 37.67 -9.92 -18.21
CA ALA A 565 37.07 -9.61 -19.50
C ALA A 565 35.64 -9.05 -19.37
N LEU A 566 34.83 -9.54 -18.41
CA LEU A 566 33.50 -9.03 -18.13
C LEU A 566 33.55 -7.68 -17.40
N GLN A 567 34.49 -7.48 -16.47
CA GLN A 567 34.67 -6.21 -15.77
C GLN A 567 35.09 -5.07 -16.70
N ASP A 568 35.91 -5.35 -17.71
CA ASP A 568 36.31 -4.38 -18.75
C ASP A 568 35.08 -3.85 -19.55
N LYS A 569 33.99 -4.60 -19.53
CA LYS A 569 32.67 -4.20 -20.12
C LYS A 569 31.68 -3.71 -19.08
N GLU A 570 32.16 -3.32 -17.91
CA GLU A 570 31.34 -2.80 -16.80
C GLU A 570 30.30 -3.81 -16.27
N VAL A 571 30.46 -5.11 -16.53
CA VAL A 571 29.61 -6.16 -16.00
C VAL A 571 29.95 -6.42 -14.53
N ARG A 572 28.95 -6.46 -13.66
CA ARG A 572 29.12 -6.82 -12.23
C ARG A 572 29.22 -8.33 -12.11
N VAL A 573 30.44 -8.81 -11.90
CA VAL A 573 30.77 -10.23 -11.91
C VAL A 573 31.50 -10.65 -10.64
N GLU A 574 31.18 -11.81 -10.13
CA GLU A 574 31.84 -12.48 -9.02
C GLU A 574 32.34 -13.86 -9.43
N VAL A 575 33.44 -14.31 -8.81
CA VAL A 575 33.92 -15.69 -8.91
C VAL A 575 33.60 -16.40 -7.60
N ASP A 576 32.99 -17.58 -7.67
CA ASP A 576 32.81 -18.44 -6.50
C ASP A 576 34.01 -19.39 -6.36
N ASP A 577 35.02 -18.92 -5.63
CA ASP A 577 36.28 -19.61 -5.39
C ASP A 577 36.24 -20.63 -4.24
N ARG A 578 35.07 -20.81 -3.60
CA ARG A 578 34.94 -21.76 -2.50
C ARG A 578 35.17 -23.20 -2.96
N ALA A 579 35.79 -24.00 -2.10
CA ALA A 579 36.07 -25.43 -2.35
C ALA A 579 34.78 -26.27 -2.17
N GLU A 580 33.77 -25.99 -3.02
CA GLU A 580 32.43 -26.63 -2.97
C GLU A 580 32.10 -27.31 -4.30
N LYS A 581 31.20 -28.30 -4.25
CA LYS A 581 30.72 -29.01 -5.45
C LYS A 581 29.98 -28.04 -6.36
N ILE A 582 30.19 -28.16 -7.67
CA ILE A 582 29.58 -27.30 -8.68
C ILE A 582 28.03 -27.20 -8.54
N GLY A 583 27.36 -28.30 -8.23
CA GLY A 583 25.91 -28.30 -8.00
C GLY A 583 25.48 -27.43 -6.81
N TYR A 584 26.30 -27.36 -5.76
CA TYR A 584 26.08 -26.47 -4.62
C TYR A 584 26.26 -25.00 -5.03
N LYS A 585 27.35 -24.67 -5.71
CA LYS A 585 27.62 -23.32 -6.22
C LYS A 585 26.49 -22.82 -7.13
N ILE A 586 25.99 -23.67 -8.04
CA ILE A 586 24.85 -23.36 -8.91
C ILE A 586 23.61 -23.05 -8.08
N ARG A 587 23.28 -23.91 -7.09
CA ARG A 587 22.12 -23.72 -6.22
C ARG A 587 22.19 -22.42 -5.44
N GLU A 588 23.36 -22.09 -4.85
CA GLU A 588 23.57 -20.84 -4.11
C GLU A 588 23.37 -19.61 -5.03
N ALA A 589 23.96 -19.62 -6.24
CA ALA A 589 23.79 -18.55 -7.21
C ALA A 589 22.29 -18.39 -7.64
N GLN A 590 21.56 -19.49 -7.75
CA GLN A 590 20.12 -19.46 -8.02
C GLN A 590 19.33 -18.86 -6.85
N LEU A 591 19.67 -19.20 -5.61
CA LEU A 591 19.03 -18.62 -4.41
C LEU A 591 19.31 -17.11 -4.33
N GLN A 592 20.51 -16.67 -4.70
CA GLN A 592 20.88 -15.25 -4.81
C GLN A 592 20.26 -14.55 -6.01
N LYS A 593 19.45 -15.25 -6.84
CA LYS A 593 18.78 -14.70 -8.02
C LYS A 593 19.71 -14.14 -9.10
N VAL A 594 20.96 -14.62 -9.15
CA VAL A 594 21.93 -14.18 -10.15
C VAL A 594 21.41 -14.50 -11.57
N PRO A 595 21.40 -13.53 -12.50
CA PRO A 595 20.89 -13.73 -13.85
C PRO A 595 21.63 -14.79 -14.66
N TYR A 596 22.95 -14.77 -14.60
CA TYR A 596 23.81 -15.70 -15.36
C TYR A 596 24.87 -16.36 -14.46
N MET A 597 25.05 -17.64 -14.68
CA MET A 597 26.14 -18.42 -14.09
C MET A 597 27.01 -18.95 -15.22
N LEU A 598 28.32 -18.76 -15.13
CA LEU A 598 29.29 -19.28 -16.09
C LEU A 598 30.10 -20.40 -15.44
N VAL A 599 29.83 -21.62 -15.84
CA VAL A 599 30.57 -22.79 -15.39
C VAL A 599 31.82 -22.92 -16.22
N VAL A 600 32.97 -23.08 -15.56
CA VAL A 600 34.28 -23.24 -16.23
C VAL A 600 35.00 -24.48 -15.70
N GLY A 601 35.34 -25.35 -16.63
CA GLY A 601 36.03 -26.60 -16.41
C GLY A 601 37.16 -26.78 -17.43
N ASP A 602 37.75 -28.00 -17.52
CA ASP A 602 38.84 -28.30 -18.44
C ASP A 602 38.45 -28.00 -19.90
N LYS A 603 37.24 -28.41 -20.33
CA LYS A 603 36.77 -28.23 -21.71
C LYS A 603 36.62 -26.75 -22.09
N GLU A 604 35.96 -25.99 -21.21
CA GLU A 604 35.71 -24.56 -21.40
C GLU A 604 37.05 -23.80 -21.44
N GLN A 605 37.97 -24.12 -20.55
CA GLN A 605 39.29 -23.50 -20.50
C GLN A 605 40.14 -23.80 -21.77
N GLU A 606 40.15 -25.05 -22.26
CA GLU A 606 40.87 -25.44 -23.46
C GLU A 606 40.30 -24.79 -24.73
N ALA A 607 38.97 -24.65 -24.80
CA ALA A 607 38.27 -24.08 -25.95
C ALA A 607 38.18 -22.54 -25.92
N GLY A 608 38.51 -21.88 -24.79
CA GLY A 608 38.26 -20.46 -24.58
C GLY A 608 36.80 -20.13 -24.49
N GLU A 609 36.00 -21.03 -23.93
CA GLU A 609 34.54 -20.97 -23.83
C GLU A 609 34.10 -20.88 -22.37
N VAL A 610 32.79 -20.65 -22.17
CA VAL A 610 32.10 -20.67 -20.87
C VAL A 610 30.82 -21.47 -20.99
N GLY A 611 30.51 -22.32 -20.01
CA GLY A 611 29.24 -23.03 -19.91
C GLY A 611 28.19 -22.10 -19.33
N VAL A 612 27.29 -21.60 -20.14
CA VAL A 612 26.29 -20.57 -19.75
C VAL A 612 25.04 -21.21 -19.17
N ARG A 613 24.65 -20.74 -18.00
CA ARG A 613 23.35 -21.03 -17.39
C ARG A 613 22.61 -19.73 -17.13
N ASN A 614 21.39 -19.65 -17.62
CA ASN A 614 20.50 -18.52 -17.36
C ASN A 614 19.52 -18.87 -16.25
N ARG A 615 19.19 -17.89 -15.42
CA ARG A 615 18.23 -18.05 -14.30
C ARG A 615 16.87 -18.57 -14.74
N LYS A 616 16.37 -18.19 -15.94
CA LYS A 616 15.06 -18.60 -16.47
C LYS A 616 15.13 -19.90 -17.24
N ASP A 617 16.11 -19.99 -18.15
CA ASP A 617 16.15 -21.03 -19.18
C ASP A 617 17.01 -22.24 -18.73
N GLY A 618 17.70 -22.15 -17.61
CA GLY A 618 18.59 -23.19 -17.13
C GLY A 618 19.89 -23.26 -17.94
N ASP A 619 20.30 -24.45 -18.34
CA ASP A 619 21.53 -24.68 -19.11
C ASP A 619 21.31 -24.25 -20.58
N VAL A 620 22.10 -23.29 -21.04
CA VAL A 620 22.04 -22.74 -22.40
C VAL A 620 23.13 -23.33 -23.30
N GLY A 621 24.06 -24.07 -22.72
CA GLY A 621 25.21 -24.66 -23.40
C GLY A 621 26.48 -23.80 -23.33
N ALA A 622 27.55 -24.30 -23.95
CA ALA A 622 28.82 -23.59 -24.01
C ALA A 622 28.84 -22.58 -25.18
N MET A 623 29.50 -21.46 -24.96
CA MET A 623 29.75 -20.44 -26.00
C MET A 623 31.07 -19.74 -25.74
N LYS A 624 31.62 -19.09 -26.77
CA LYS A 624 32.84 -18.29 -26.60
C LYS A 624 32.57 -17.12 -25.65
N LEU A 625 33.56 -16.77 -24.86
CA LEU A 625 33.49 -15.67 -23.91
C LEU A 625 33.13 -14.35 -24.60
N GLU A 626 33.71 -14.10 -25.79
CA GLU A 626 33.42 -12.90 -26.59
C GLU A 626 31.93 -12.80 -26.99
N ASP A 627 31.36 -13.92 -27.45
CA ASP A 627 29.94 -13.98 -27.84
C ASP A 627 29.00 -13.78 -26.63
N PHE A 628 29.42 -14.26 -25.45
CA PHE A 628 28.65 -14.02 -24.22
C PHE A 628 28.70 -12.55 -23.79
N VAL A 629 29.88 -11.93 -23.89
CA VAL A 629 30.07 -10.51 -23.55
C VAL A 629 29.23 -9.59 -24.44
N GLU A 630 29.05 -9.93 -25.73
CA GLU A 630 28.17 -9.16 -26.64
C GLU A 630 26.69 -9.36 -26.34
N LYS A 631 26.33 -10.50 -25.73
CA LYS A 631 24.94 -10.87 -25.44
C LYS A 631 24.40 -10.25 -24.15
N ILE A 632 25.24 -9.97 -23.17
CA ILE A 632 24.84 -9.47 -21.86
C ILE A 632 24.76 -7.93 -21.85
#